data_77bb52ebb4e4cef8afd466b67fd47771
#
_entry.id   77bb52ebb4e4cef8afd466b67fd47771
#
_cell.length_a   1.000
_cell.length_b   1.000
_cell.length_c   1.000
_cell.angle_alpha   90.00
_cell.angle_beta   90.00
_cell.angle_gamma   90.00
#
_symmetry.space_group_name_H-M   'P 1'
#
loop_
_entity.id
_entity.type
_entity.pdbx_description
1 polymer ?
#
loop_
_entity_poly.entity_id
_entity_poly.type
_entity_poly.pdbx_seq_one_letter_code
_entity_poly.pdbx_strand_id
1 'polypeptide(L)'
;MLKAEDEHGLCLYISPLKALINDQFGRLARLCETLEISVWPWHGDIASSSKMRFFKQPSGVVLITPESLEAMLCNRGFQMPRIAARLRYIVVDELHAFIGTERGKQLQSLMLRIEQAAGRMVPRIGLSATLGDLRLGADFLRPHGGAAVDIIESHADRGALKIRIKGYLDVAPQPGEEPDDESASELSIVQHLFAKLRGSNNLIFPNSRGKVEQYTYALRRLCEAAKAPNEFWPHHGSLSREIREETEAALKNKESCATAICTNTLELGIDIGAVKSVAQIGSPPSVASMRQRLGRSGRRAGESAILRGYVIERELRIESELMDQLREGTLEFGAMVSLMLDGWIEPPKTDGWHLSTLIQQLLSLIAQHGGIQAVDAYRILCSRGPFGSIEKKDFAELLRHLGKIELLQQEASGLLLHGSKGERLVNHYTFYAAFATEDEFRIVNASRVLGSLPVSSSLSVGDYILFAGRTWVVEDINDDSKTILVGKTNTGRAPLFNGSGGHVHTKVRERMRELYQSGLPLSFMDEGAKKLMLEGCQTFQRCGLGHKPLLTIGGCVFLFTWLGDHANEAMALVLKSQGLAATAQGPAVKVDDASEQRVAACLQTFASEPPPAAALLLYKEHNLQRAKWDWALPERLLKMSFATLHLDIAQAHKWAVKHVP
;
A
#
# COMPACT_ATOMS: atom_id res chain seq x y z
N MET A 1 31.65 6.69 -9.16
CA MET A 1 31.86 7.97 -8.47
C MET A 1 33.34 8.24 -8.13
N LEU A 2 34.16 7.23 -8.01
CA LEU A 2 35.54 7.30 -7.48
C LEU A 2 36.63 7.42 -8.57
N LYS A 3 36.34 7.97 -9.75
CA LYS A 3 37.41 8.31 -10.69
C LYS A 3 37.92 9.72 -10.38
N ALA A 4 39.20 9.84 -10.10
CA ALA A 4 39.91 11.05 -9.71
C ALA A 4 39.76 12.27 -10.66
N GLU A 5 39.14 12.11 -11.80
CA GLU A 5 38.90 13.17 -12.78
C GLU A 5 37.50 13.83 -12.67
N ASP A 6 36.65 13.39 -11.73
CA ASP A 6 35.23 13.82 -11.66
C ASP A 6 34.88 14.37 -10.25
N GLU A 7 35.62 15.37 -9.77
CA GLU A 7 35.38 16.04 -8.48
C GLU A 7 33.97 16.63 -8.30
N HIS A 8 33.15 16.65 -9.36
CA HIS A 8 31.85 17.31 -9.38
C HIS A 8 30.69 16.42 -9.87
N GLY A 9 30.85 15.10 -9.87
CA GLY A 9 29.79 14.16 -10.22
C GLY A 9 28.61 14.21 -9.25
N LEU A 10 27.39 14.03 -9.76
CA LEU A 10 26.13 14.01 -9.00
C LEU A 10 25.52 12.61 -9.04
N CYS A 11 25.08 12.11 -7.89
CA CYS A 11 24.25 10.91 -7.77
C CYS A 11 22.89 11.30 -7.18
N LEU A 12 21.82 10.90 -7.85
CA LEU A 12 20.47 11.05 -7.33
C LEU A 12 20.06 9.73 -6.69
N TYR A 13 19.85 9.73 -5.37
CA TYR A 13 19.42 8.58 -4.59
C TYR A 13 17.95 8.80 -4.17
N ILE A 14 17.04 8.06 -4.79
CA ILE A 14 15.59 8.23 -4.63
C ILE A 14 15.08 7.16 -3.66
N SER A 15 14.41 7.61 -2.61
CA SER A 15 13.83 6.74 -1.58
C SER A 15 12.33 7.00 -1.40
N PRO A 16 11.53 5.96 -1.09
CA PRO A 16 10.08 6.12 -0.93
C PRO A 16 9.67 6.90 0.32
N LEU A 17 10.51 6.99 1.35
CA LEU A 17 10.13 7.60 2.63
C LEU A 17 11.20 8.57 3.14
N LYS A 18 10.74 9.67 3.76
CA LYS A 18 11.62 10.64 4.44
C LYS A 18 12.45 9.98 5.56
N ALA A 19 11.88 9.04 6.30
CA ALA A 19 12.57 8.31 7.36
C ALA A 19 13.76 7.50 6.82
N LEU A 20 13.59 6.86 5.65
CA LEU A 20 14.68 6.17 4.97
C LEU A 20 15.79 7.13 4.51
N ILE A 21 15.43 8.33 4.03
CA ILE A 21 16.41 9.36 3.67
C ILE A 21 17.24 9.74 4.89
N ASN A 22 16.62 9.97 6.03
CA ASN A 22 17.33 10.35 7.27
C ASN A 22 18.28 9.25 7.76
N ASP A 23 17.83 7.99 7.67
CA ASP A 23 18.66 6.83 8.06
C ASP A 23 19.85 6.65 7.11
N GLN A 24 19.61 6.65 5.80
CA GLN A 24 20.66 6.53 4.78
C GLN A 24 21.62 7.73 4.79
N PHE A 25 21.14 8.93 5.13
CA PHE A 25 21.97 10.11 5.26
C PHE A 25 23.07 9.91 6.29
N GLY A 26 22.74 9.44 7.50
CA GLY A 26 23.73 9.20 8.56
C GLY A 26 24.79 8.15 8.20
N ARG A 27 24.41 7.15 7.39
CA ARG A 27 25.33 6.09 6.91
C ARG A 27 26.22 6.58 5.78
N LEU A 28 25.61 7.22 4.76
CA LEU A 28 26.35 7.73 3.60
C LEU A 28 27.26 8.91 3.96
N ALA A 29 26.82 9.81 4.85
CA ALA A 29 27.65 10.92 5.29
C ALA A 29 28.99 10.44 5.88
N ARG A 30 28.96 9.42 6.77
CA ARG A 30 30.17 8.81 7.34
C ARG A 30 31.06 8.14 6.29
N LEU A 31 30.47 7.44 5.31
CA LEU A 31 31.21 6.79 4.23
C LEU A 31 31.84 7.80 3.26
N CYS A 32 31.15 8.90 3.00
CA CYS A 32 31.55 9.92 2.04
C CYS A 32 32.48 10.97 2.64
N GLU A 33 32.57 11.08 3.98
CA GLU A 33 33.41 12.06 4.67
C GLU A 33 34.89 11.88 4.34
N THR A 34 35.38 10.64 4.36
CA THR A 34 36.78 10.30 4.01
C THR A 34 37.14 10.55 2.55
N LEU A 35 36.11 10.69 1.70
CA LEU A 35 36.24 10.92 0.24
C LEU A 35 35.91 12.36 -0.14
N GLU A 36 35.64 13.22 0.86
CA GLU A 36 35.21 14.62 0.68
C GLU A 36 33.98 14.79 -0.24
N ILE A 37 33.12 13.74 -0.33
CA ILE A 37 31.90 13.75 -1.12
C ILE A 37 30.75 14.29 -0.26
N SER A 38 30.13 15.39 -0.72
CA SER A 38 28.97 15.97 -0.05
C SER A 38 27.74 15.06 -0.16
N VAL A 39 26.99 14.90 0.94
CA VAL A 39 25.70 14.19 0.98
C VAL A 39 24.61 15.18 1.36
N TRP A 40 23.55 15.24 0.57
CA TRP A 40 22.47 16.22 0.71
C TRP A 40 21.14 15.51 0.96
N PRO A 41 20.60 15.55 2.19
CA PRO A 41 19.22 15.12 2.41
C PRO A 41 18.28 16.16 1.78
N TRP A 42 17.25 15.69 1.07
CA TRP A 42 16.34 16.56 0.32
C TRP A 42 14.87 16.18 0.51
N HIS A 43 14.24 16.81 1.49
CA HIS A 43 12.81 16.70 1.76
C HIS A 43 12.28 18.02 2.34
N GLY A 44 10.96 18.09 2.61
CA GLY A 44 10.30 19.33 3.02
C GLY A 44 10.92 19.99 4.27
N ASP A 45 11.39 19.17 5.21
CA ASP A 45 11.86 19.62 6.53
C ASP A 45 13.32 20.13 6.54
N ILE A 46 14.01 20.12 5.40
CA ILE A 46 15.40 20.58 5.28
C ILE A 46 15.47 22.08 5.06
N ALA A 47 16.38 22.73 5.80
CA ALA A 47 16.60 24.17 5.75
C ALA A 47 16.89 24.69 4.34
N SER A 48 16.28 25.82 3.99
CA SER A 48 16.44 26.48 2.67
C SER A 48 17.89 26.86 2.37
N SER A 49 18.69 27.16 3.39
CA SER A 49 20.13 27.49 3.24
C SER A 49 20.93 26.32 2.67
N SER A 50 20.70 25.08 3.13
CA SER A 50 21.33 23.88 2.58
C SER A 50 20.95 23.66 1.14
N LYS A 51 19.68 23.82 0.79
CA LYS A 51 19.18 23.71 -0.60
C LYS A 51 19.83 24.76 -1.51
N MET A 52 19.98 25.99 -1.04
CA MET A 52 20.66 27.05 -1.80
C MET A 52 22.15 26.77 -2.05
N ARG A 53 22.86 26.19 -1.08
CA ARG A 53 24.27 25.77 -1.27
C ARG A 53 24.39 24.72 -2.35
N PHE A 54 23.54 23.70 -2.37
CA PHE A 54 23.50 22.70 -3.43
C PHE A 54 23.30 23.32 -4.81
N PHE A 55 22.34 24.26 -4.98
CA PHE A 55 22.08 24.90 -6.27
C PHE A 55 23.26 25.74 -6.77
N LYS A 56 24.12 26.25 -5.91
CA LYS A 56 25.35 26.95 -6.33
C LYS A 56 26.36 26.00 -6.95
N GLN A 57 26.55 24.83 -6.35
CA GLN A 57 27.52 23.82 -6.81
C GLN A 57 26.92 22.42 -6.65
N PRO A 58 26.09 21.96 -7.64
CA PRO A 58 25.46 20.65 -7.56
C PRO A 58 26.50 19.53 -7.77
N SER A 59 26.81 18.80 -6.68
CA SER A 59 27.75 17.67 -6.68
C SER A 59 27.45 16.75 -5.50
N GLY A 60 27.99 15.53 -5.52
CA GLY A 60 27.86 14.55 -4.43
C GLY A 60 26.60 13.69 -4.55
N VAL A 61 26.03 13.29 -3.41
CA VAL A 61 24.84 12.42 -3.35
C VAL A 61 23.65 13.20 -2.83
N VAL A 62 22.56 13.24 -3.59
CA VAL A 62 21.27 13.82 -3.17
C VAL A 62 20.31 12.72 -2.83
N LEU A 63 19.91 12.63 -1.56
CA LEU A 63 18.89 11.72 -1.06
C LEU A 63 17.52 12.41 -1.15
N ILE A 64 16.62 11.94 -2.00
CA ILE A 64 15.40 12.67 -2.35
C ILE A 64 14.18 11.75 -2.46
N THR A 65 12.98 12.26 -2.17
CA THR A 65 11.72 11.57 -2.50
C THR A 65 11.20 12.00 -3.87
N PRO A 66 10.35 11.18 -4.54
CA PRO A 66 9.74 11.56 -5.81
C PRO A 66 9.03 12.92 -5.76
N GLU A 67 8.30 13.21 -4.67
CA GLU A 67 7.56 14.47 -4.50
C GLU A 67 8.50 15.69 -4.41
N SER A 68 9.62 15.53 -3.73
CA SER A 68 10.64 16.59 -3.64
C SER A 68 11.35 16.80 -4.97
N LEU A 69 11.53 15.75 -5.75
CA LEU A 69 12.08 15.82 -7.10
C LEU A 69 11.09 16.49 -8.06
N GLU A 70 9.79 16.19 -7.95
CA GLU A 70 8.71 16.86 -8.67
C GLU A 70 8.74 18.38 -8.40
N ALA A 71 8.78 18.75 -7.10
CA ALA A 71 8.88 20.15 -6.69
C ALA A 71 10.14 20.86 -7.26
N MET A 72 11.26 20.13 -7.34
CA MET A 72 12.49 20.67 -7.93
C MET A 72 12.31 20.95 -9.43
N LEU A 73 11.71 20.04 -10.18
CA LEU A 73 11.44 20.19 -11.61
C LEU A 73 10.44 21.33 -11.87
N CYS A 74 9.34 21.40 -11.14
CA CYS A 74 8.33 22.46 -11.29
C CYS A 74 8.91 23.85 -10.98
N ASN A 75 9.59 23.99 -9.84
CA ASN A 75 10.02 25.31 -9.34
C ASN A 75 11.37 25.77 -9.88
N ARG A 76 12.17 24.87 -10.44
CA ARG A 76 13.55 25.12 -10.89
C ARG A 76 13.84 24.56 -12.30
N GLY A 77 12.81 24.40 -13.13
CA GLY A 77 12.89 23.80 -14.46
C GLY A 77 14.04 24.35 -15.30
N PHE A 78 14.24 25.67 -15.32
CA PHE A 78 15.32 26.33 -16.07
C PHE A 78 16.74 26.01 -15.56
N GLN A 79 16.89 25.59 -14.30
CA GLN A 79 18.19 25.21 -13.74
C GLN A 79 18.51 23.72 -13.96
N MET A 80 17.51 22.93 -14.31
CA MET A 80 17.65 21.47 -14.43
C MET A 80 18.69 21.03 -15.46
N PRO A 81 18.84 21.64 -16.64
CA PRO A 81 19.90 21.25 -17.59
C PRO A 81 21.31 21.34 -16.96
N ARG A 82 21.60 22.40 -16.20
CA ARG A 82 22.89 22.57 -15.51
C ARG A 82 23.12 21.52 -14.42
N ILE A 83 22.08 21.17 -13.66
CA ILE A 83 22.16 20.18 -12.59
C ILE A 83 22.30 18.78 -13.19
N ALA A 84 21.44 18.45 -14.15
CA ALA A 84 21.37 17.15 -14.79
C ALA A 84 22.60 16.82 -15.65
N ALA A 85 23.29 17.81 -16.22
CA ALA A 85 24.55 17.59 -16.93
C ALA A 85 25.63 16.92 -16.07
N ARG A 86 25.59 17.14 -14.75
CA ARG A 86 26.53 16.53 -13.78
C ARG A 86 26.09 15.16 -13.26
N LEU A 87 24.86 14.72 -13.60
CA LEU A 87 24.30 13.49 -13.07
C LEU A 87 25.03 12.27 -13.63
N ARG A 88 25.55 11.41 -12.76
CA ARG A 88 26.27 10.17 -13.10
C ARG A 88 25.42 8.93 -12.90
N TYR A 89 24.61 8.91 -11.85
CA TYR A 89 23.76 7.77 -11.50
C TYR A 89 22.42 8.22 -10.95
N ILE A 90 21.38 7.44 -11.23
CA ILE A 90 20.10 7.48 -10.53
C ILE A 90 19.96 6.16 -9.79
N VAL A 91 19.87 6.20 -8.48
CA VAL A 91 19.63 5.03 -7.62
C VAL A 91 18.19 5.10 -7.11
N VAL A 92 17.44 4.04 -7.29
CA VAL A 92 16.07 3.89 -6.75
C VAL A 92 16.11 2.82 -5.67
N ASP A 93 15.93 3.25 -4.44
CA ASP A 93 15.89 2.39 -3.27
C ASP A 93 14.47 1.86 -3.04
N GLU A 94 14.34 0.66 -2.46
CA GLU A 94 13.07 -0.04 -2.24
C GLU A 94 12.19 -0.03 -3.51
N LEU A 95 12.76 -0.41 -4.64
CA LEU A 95 12.15 -0.35 -5.98
C LEU A 95 10.74 -0.96 -6.02
N HIS A 96 10.53 -2.04 -5.27
CA HIS A 96 9.25 -2.73 -5.17
C HIS A 96 8.10 -1.85 -4.64
N ALA A 97 8.41 -0.80 -3.86
CA ALA A 97 7.40 0.13 -3.36
C ALA A 97 6.83 1.07 -4.44
N PHE A 98 7.44 1.10 -5.61
CA PHE A 98 7.04 1.96 -6.73
C PHE A 98 6.34 1.21 -7.86
N ILE A 99 6.71 -0.06 -8.10
CA ILE A 99 6.20 -0.82 -9.25
C ILE A 99 4.68 -0.99 -9.14
N GLY A 100 3.95 -0.64 -10.22
CA GLY A 100 2.50 -0.77 -10.31
C GLY A 100 1.69 0.31 -9.56
N THR A 101 2.34 1.36 -9.05
CA THR A 101 1.67 2.43 -8.29
C THR A 101 1.64 3.76 -9.06
N GLU A 102 0.69 4.66 -8.68
CA GLU A 102 0.66 6.05 -9.17
C GLU A 102 2.02 6.75 -8.95
N ARG A 103 2.59 6.56 -7.76
CA ARG A 103 3.88 7.12 -7.38
C ARG A 103 5.04 6.56 -8.22
N GLY A 104 4.93 5.31 -8.63
CA GLY A 104 5.89 4.68 -9.53
C GLY A 104 5.85 5.27 -10.94
N LYS A 105 4.66 5.50 -11.48
CA LYS A 105 4.50 6.19 -12.77
C LYS A 105 5.03 7.62 -12.73
N GLN A 106 4.78 8.34 -11.63
CA GLN A 106 5.39 9.64 -11.38
C GLN A 106 6.93 9.55 -11.44
N LEU A 107 7.52 8.61 -10.69
CA LEU A 107 8.97 8.43 -10.65
C LEU A 107 9.56 8.10 -12.01
N GLN A 108 8.93 7.23 -12.79
CA GLN A 108 9.36 6.91 -14.16
C GLN A 108 9.38 8.16 -15.06
N SER A 109 8.33 8.99 -14.96
CA SER A 109 8.26 10.27 -15.70
C SER A 109 9.37 11.22 -15.27
N LEU A 110 9.59 11.38 -13.97
CA LEU A 110 10.65 12.24 -13.43
C LEU A 110 12.05 11.81 -13.89
N MET A 111 12.35 10.51 -13.85
CA MET A 111 13.63 9.97 -14.31
C MET A 111 13.86 10.26 -15.80
N LEU A 112 12.82 10.13 -16.63
CA LEU A 112 12.91 10.45 -18.07
C LEU A 112 13.15 11.96 -18.30
N ARG A 113 12.40 12.82 -17.61
CA ARG A 113 12.51 14.30 -17.74
C ARG A 113 13.88 14.80 -17.30
N ILE A 114 14.48 14.19 -16.28
CA ILE A 114 15.86 14.50 -15.86
C ILE A 114 16.87 14.08 -16.93
N GLU A 115 16.73 12.90 -17.54
CA GLU A 115 17.59 12.47 -18.64
C GLU A 115 17.46 13.37 -19.87
N GLN A 116 16.26 13.85 -20.16
CA GLN A 116 16.06 14.86 -21.22
C GLN A 116 16.79 16.17 -20.91
N ALA A 117 16.73 16.63 -19.66
CA ALA A 117 17.47 17.80 -19.22
C ALA A 117 19.00 17.57 -19.25
N ALA A 118 19.46 16.33 -19.03
CA ALA A 118 20.87 15.95 -19.15
C ALA A 118 21.36 15.81 -20.60
N GLY A 119 20.44 15.70 -21.55
CA GLY A 119 20.73 15.43 -22.98
C GLY A 119 21.32 14.05 -23.25
N ARG A 120 21.27 13.14 -22.28
CA ARG A 120 21.82 11.77 -22.37
C ARG A 120 21.11 10.79 -21.43
N MET A 121 21.24 9.52 -21.72
CA MET A 121 20.84 8.46 -20.78
C MET A 121 21.78 8.45 -19.59
N VAL A 122 21.21 8.25 -18.39
CA VAL A 122 21.94 8.15 -17.14
C VAL A 122 21.79 6.71 -16.60
N PRO A 123 22.86 6.04 -16.18
CA PRO A 123 22.76 4.72 -15.57
C PRO A 123 21.79 4.72 -14.40
N ARG A 124 20.83 3.77 -14.37
CA ARG A 124 19.84 3.60 -13.32
C ARG A 124 20.10 2.32 -12.56
N ILE A 125 20.07 2.39 -11.25
CA ILE A 125 20.30 1.27 -10.33
C ILE A 125 19.06 1.12 -9.48
N GLY A 126 18.43 -0.06 -9.46
CA GLY A 126 17.32 -0.39 -8.59
C GLY A 126 17.75 -1.31 -7.48
N LEU A 127 17.38 -0.99 -6.24
CA LEU A 127 17.61 -1.82 -5.07
C LEU A 127 16.26 -2.33 -4.57
N SER A 128 16.14 -3.63 -4.37
CA SER A 128 14.90 -4.25 -3.88
C SER A 128 15.18 -5.51 -3.08
N ALA A 129 14.45 -5.66 -1.97
CA ALA A 129 14.54 -6.86 -1.14
C ALA A 129 13.53 -7.96 -1.53
N THR A 130 12.41 -7.57 -2.16
CA THR A 130 11.26 -8.46 -2.40
C THR A 130 10.61 -8.14 -3.74
N LEU A 131 10.99 -8.88 -4.79
CA LEU A 131 10.31 -8.88 -6.07
C LEU A 131 10.06 -10.33 -6.48
N GLY A 132 8.81 -10.66 -6.80
CA GLY A 132 8.45 -11.99 -7.29
C GLY A 132 8.94 -12.22 -8.72
N ASP A 133 9.00 -11.17 -9.52
CA ASP A 133 9.55 -11.18 -10.88
C ASP A 133 10.53 -10.00 -11.05
N LEU A 134 11.82 -10.33 -11.15
CA LEU A 134 12.90 -9.34 -11.29
C LEU A 134 12.86 -8.59 -12.63
N ARG A 135 12.24 -9.19 -13.67
CA ARG A 135 12.06 -8.54 -14.97
C ARG A 135 11.17 -7.30 -14.87
N LEU A 136 10.13 -7.33 -14.03
CA LEU A 136 9.28 -6.17 -13.78
C LEU A 136 10.09 -4.99 -13.19
N GLY A 137 11.10 -5.28 -12.37
CA GLY A 137 12.04 -4.27 -11.88
C GLY A 137 12.91 -3.67 -12.98
N ALA A 138 13.41 -4.50 -13.89
CA ALA A 138 14.18 -4.06 -15.05
C ALA A 138 13.34 -3.18 -15.99
N ASP A 139 12.11 -3.62 -16.30
CA ASP A 139 11.15 -2.86 -17.13
C ASP A 139 10.72 -1.54 -16.47
N PHE A 140 10.59 -1.54 -15.14
CA PHE A 140 10.31 -0.29 -14.40
C PHE A 140 11.45 0.72 -14.55
N LEU A 141 12.70 0.26 -14.39
CA LEU A 141 13.87 1.13 -14.54
C LEU A 141 14.04 1.64 -15.97
N ARG A 142 13.75 0.81 -16.96
CA ARG A 142 13.87 1.14 -18.38
C ARG A 142 12.62 0.71 -19.15
N PRO A 143 11.55 1.50 -19.15
CA PRO A 143 10.41 1.25 -20.02
C PRO A 143 10.88 1.10 -21.47
N HIS A 144 10.44 0.06 -22.16
CA HIS A 144 10.86 -0.31 -23.53
C HIS A 144 12.34 -0.77 -23.67
N GLY A 145 13.11 -0.86 -22.60
CA GLY A 145 14.53 -1.25 -22.63
C GLY A 145 14.97 -2.15 -21.50
N GLY A 146 14.04 -2.79 -20.76
CA GLY A 146 14.34 -3.64 -19.60
C GLY A 146 15.23 -4.83 -19.90
N ALA A 147 15.22 -5.35 -21.14
CA ALA A 147 16.10 -6.43 -21.58
C ALA A 147 17.59 -6.09 -21.49
N ALA A 148 17.95 -4.80 -21.55
CA ALA A 148 19.32 -4.32 -21.42
C ALA A 148 19.74 -3.99 -19.96
N VAL A 149 18.88 -4.28 -18.98
CA VAL A 149 19.18 -4.08 -17.57
C VAL A 149 19.77 -5.37 -16.99
N ASP A 150 20.96 -5.29 -16.43
CA ASP A 150 21.60 -6.40 -15.74
C ASP A 150 20.89 -6.66 -14.39
N ILE A 151 20.54 -7.90 -14.16
CA ILE A 151 19.91 -8.36 -12.91
C ILE A 151 20.97 -9.08 -12.09
N ILE A 152 21.22 -8.55 -10.88
CA ILE A 152 22.13 -9.14 -9.91
C ILE A 152 21.29 -9.63 -8.73
N GLU A 153 21.21 -10.96 -8.58
CA GLU A 153 20.49 -11.58 -7.46
C GLU A 153 21.48 -12.11 -6.42
N SER A 154 21.29 -11.73 -5.17
CA SER A 154 22.07 -12.25 -4.05
C SER A 154 21.27 -13.33 -3.32
N HIS A 155 21.76 -14.55 -3.34
CA HIS A 155 21.24 -15.66 -2.56
C HIS A 155 21.96 -15.73 -1.21
N ALA A 156 21.72 -14.76 -0.34
CA ALA A 156 22.21 -14.86 1.03
C ALA A 156 21.55 -16.06 1.73
N ASP A 157 22.36 -16.82 2.46
CA ASP A 157 21.90 -17.98 3.23
C ASP A 157 20.83 -17.50 4.24
N ARG A 158 19.59 -17.93 4.05
CA ARG A 158 18.47 -17.53 4.92
C ARG A 158 18.57 -18.39 6.16
N GLY A 159 18.82 -17.77 7.29
CA GLY A 159 18.80 -18.43 8.59
C GLY A 159 17.51 -19.22 8.83
N ALA A 160 17.53 -20.11 9.81
CA ALA A 160 16.36 -20.93 10.14
C ALA A 160 15.12 -20.06 10.41
N LEU A 161 13.97 -20.49 9.90
CA LEU A 161 12.69 -19.80 10.06
C LEU A 161 11.80 -20.57 11.05
N LYS A 162 11.27 -19.87 12.06
CA LYS A 162 10.35 -20.40 13.04
C LYS A 162 8.99 -19.73 12.88
N ILE A 163 7.96 -20.52 12.58
CA ILE A 163 6.60 -20.02 12.37
C ILE A 163 5.66 -20.72 13.35
N ARG A 164 4.74 -19.94 13.95
CA ARG A 164 3.61 -20.47 14.69
C ARG A 164 2.39 -19.59 14.47
N ILE A 165 1.28 -20.19 14.02
CA ILE A 165 -0.03 -19.54 13.90
C ILE A 165 -0.92 -20.06 15.01
N LYS A 166 -1.56 -19.14 15.75
CA LYS A 166 -2.53 -19.43 16.82
C LYS A 166 -3.93 -19.00 16.39
N GLY A 167 -4.90 -19.88 16.61
CA GLY A 167 -6.31 -19.62 16.33
C GLY A 167 -7.08 -19.27 17.61
N TYR A 168 -7.93 -18.25 17.51
CA TYR A 168 -8.80 -17.77 18.55
C TYR A 168 -10.24 -17.67 18.05
N LEU A 169 -11.19 -18.05 18.89
CA LEU A 169 -12.62 -17.88 18.64
C LEU A 169 -13.11 -16.62 19.36
N ASP A 170 -13.73 -15.75 18.59
CA ASP A 170 -14.42 -14.57 19.12
C ASP A 170 -15.86 -14.95 19.45
N VAL A 171 -16.13 -15.01 20.75
CA VAL A 171 -17.46 -15.36 21.29
C VAL A 171 -18.22 -14.06 21.48
N ALA A 172 -19.36 -13.92 20.81
CA ALA A 172 -20.17 -12.72 20.97
C ALA A 172 -20.77 -12.64 22.39
N PRO A 173 -20.89 -11.44 22.99
CA PRO A 173 -21.46 -11.23 24.31
C PRO A 173 -22.87 -11.82 24.39
N GLN A 174 -23.23 -12.32 25.56
CA GLN A 174 -24.57 -12.88 25.80
C GLN A 174 -25.64 -11.77 25.81
N PRO A 175 -26.89 -12.07 25.45
CA PRO A 175 -27.96 -11.08 25.50
C PRO A 175 -28.09 -10.49 26.91
N GLY A 176 -27.85 -9.17 27.05
CA GLY A 176 -27.88 -8.44 28.32
C GLY A 176 -26.51 -8.05 28.87
N GLU A 177 -25.41 -8.51 28.27
CA GLU A 177 -24.08 -7.98 28.53
C GLU A 177 -23.86 -6.76 27.66
N GLU A 178 -23.41 -5.65 28.24
CA GLU A 178 -22.92 -4.52 27.41
C GLU A 178 -21.71 -5.01 26.60
N PRO A 179 -21.64 -4.70 25.31
CA PRO A 179 -20.48 -5.08 24.51
C PRO A 179 -19.23 -4.41 25.12
N ASP A 180 -18.36 -5.20 25.72
CA ASP A 180 -17.02 -4.74 26.08
C ASP A 180 -16.30 -4.25 24.83
N ASP A 181 -15.56 -3.15 24.93
CA ASP A 181 -14.79 -2.56 23.81
C ASP A 181 -13.71 -3.51 23.28
N GLU A 182 -13.36 -4.56 24.03
CA GLU A 182 -12.37 -5.58 23.65
C GLU A 182 -13.01 -6.99 23.73
N SER A 183 -12.95 -7.73 22.62
CA SER A 183 -13.44 -9.11 22.62
C SER A 183 -12.55 -10.02 23.49
N ALA A 184 -13.13 -11.11 24.03
CA ALA A 184 -12.40 -12.10 24.84
C ALA A 184 -11.21 -12.72 24.07
N SER A 185 -11.34 -12.86 22.76
CA SER A 185 -10.27 -13.32 21.87
C SER A 185 -9.12 -12.32 21.79
N GLU A 186 -9.42 -11.01 21.67
CA GLU A 186 -8.41 -9.94 21.64
C GLU A 186 -7.66 -9.86 22.98
N LEU A 187 -8.37 -9.92 24.10
CA LEU A 187 -7.75 -9.97 25.43
C LEU A 187 -6.80 -11.17 25.58
N SER A 188 -7.19 -12.35 25.08
CA SER A 188 -6.35 -13.55 25.09
C SER A 188 -5.09 -13.38 24.24
N ILE A 189 -5.19 -12.69 23.09
CA ILE A 189 -4.04 -12.35 22.25
C ILE A 189 -3.13 -11.36 22.97
N VAL A 190 -3.68 -10.30 23.57
CA VAL A 190 -2.94 -9.30 24.34
C VAL A 190 -2.14 -9.94 25.47
N GLN A 191 -2.77 -10.84 26.24
CA GLN A 191 -2.10 -11.60 27.32
C GLN A 191 -0.96 -12.48 26.77
N HIS A 192 -1.19 -13.17 25.66
CA HIS A 192 -0.15 -14.00 25.04
C HIS A 192 1.01 -13.16 24.48
N LEU A 193 0.73 -12.02 23.82
CA LEU A 193 1.74 -11.08 23.36
C LEU A 193 2.56 -10.54 24.53
N PHE A 194 1.91 -10.09 25.61
CA PHE A 194 2.55 -9.62 26.82
C PHE A 194 3.51 -10.66 27.40
N ALA A 195 3.06 -11.89 27.54
CA ALA A 195 3.88 -12.98 28.09
C ALA A 195 5.07 -13.38 27.20
N LYS A 196 4.98 -13.20 25.87
CA LYS A 196 5.98 -13.71 24.91
C LYS A 196 6.93 -12.68 24.37
N LEU A 197 6.57 -11.38 24.36
CA LEU A 197 7.35 -10.35 23.70
C LEU A 197 8.20 -9.51 24.67
N ARG A 198 7.88 -9.48 25.93
CA ARG A 198 8.65 -8.74 26.93
C ARG A 198 10.12 -9.23 27.02
N GLY A 199 11.01 -8.31 27.34
CA GLY A 199 12.45 -8.58 27.47
C GLY A 199 13.15 -8.78 26.12
N SER A 200 12.56 -8.36 25.00
CA SER A 200 13.21 -8.36 23.70
C SER A 200 12.56 -7.36 22.73
N ASN A 201 13.29 -6.95 21.70
CA ASN A 201 12.76 -6.08 20.67
C ASN A 201 11.89 -6.89 19.69
N ASN A 202 10.66 -6.42 19.44
CA ASN A 202 9.73 -7.09 18.53
C ASN A 202 8.91 -6.08 17.73
N LEU A 203 8.23 -6.59 16.68
CA LEU A 203 7.22 -5.84 15.94
C LEU A 203 5.88 -6.57 15.99
N ILE A 204 4.79 -5.81 16.09
CA ILE A 204 3.41 -6.32 15.98
C ILE A 204 2.71 -5.56 14.86
N PHE A 205 2.10 -6.30 13.92
CA PHE A 205 1.36 -5.77 12.78
C PHE A 205 -0.13 -6.16 12.86
N PRO A 206 -1.01 -5.28 13.36
CA PRO A 206 -2.44 -5.54 13.48
C PRO A 206 -3.27 -4.99 12.29
N ASN A 207 -2.63 -4.67 11.17
CA ASN A 207 -3.19 -4.24 9.87
C ASN A 207 -3.93 -2.90 9.84
N SER A 208 -4.36 -2.29 10.95
CA SER A 208 -5.03 -0.99 10.95
C SER A 208 -4.50 -0.05 12.02
N ARG A 209 -4.62 1.27 11.80
CA ARG A 209 -4.20 2.30 12.78
C ARG A 209 -4.99 2.17 14.09
N GLY A 210 -6.31 1.94 14.01
CA GLY A 210 -7.16 1.75 15.18
C GLY A 210 -6.72 0.55 16.03
N LYS A 211 -6.42 -0.58 15.38
CA LYS A 211 -5.90 -1.76 16.10
C LYS A 211 -4.49 -1.53 16.67
N VAL A 212 -3.63 -0.74 16.02
CA VAL A 212 -2.34 -0.33 16.59
C VAL A 212 -2.56 0.37 17.93
N GLU A 213 -3.49 1.34 17.98
CA GLU A 213 -3.78 2.08 19.21
C GLU A 213 -4.39 1.18 20.28
N GLN A 214 -5.36 0.33 19.91
CA GLN A 214 -6.05 -0.58 20.81
C GLN A 214 -5.06 -1.57 21.46
N TYR A 215 -4.25 -2.28 20.67
CA TYR A 215 -3.25 -3.21 21.19
C TYR A 215 -2.17 -2.50 22.02
N THR A 216 -1.76 -1.30 21.63
CA THR A 216 -0.77 -0.52 22.40
C THR A 216 -1.33 -0.16 23.76
N TYR A 217 -2.57 0.33 23.82
CA TYR A 217 -3.22 0.69 25.06
C TYR A 217 -3.39 -0.51 25.99
N ALA A 218 -3.92 -1.62 25.47
CA ALA A 218 -4.15 -2.83 26.26
C ALA A 218 -2.83 -3.41 26.84
N LEU A 219 -1.76 -3.46 26.02
CA LEU A 219 -0.44 -3.93 26.47
C LEU A 219 0.20 -3.00 27.50
N ARG A 220 0.03 -1.68 27.38
CA ARG A 220 0.50 -0.72 28.38
C ARG A 220 -0.23 -0.88 29.72
N ARG A 221 -1.54 -1.07 29.68
CA ARG A 221 -2.31 -1.37 30.90
C ARG A 221 -1.81 -2.62 31.62
N LEU A 222 -1.43 -3.67 30.88
CA LEU A 222 -0.83 -4.86 31.49
C LEU A 222 0.54 -4.56 32.12
N CYS A 223 1.36 -3.68 31.51
CA CYS A 223 2.60 -3.22 32.15
C CYS A 223 2.33 -2.49 33.46
N GLU A 224 1.36 -1.58 33.49
CA GLU A 224 0.96 -0.85 34.69
C GLU A 224 0.45 -1.77 35.78
N ALA A 225 -0.46 -2.71 35.45
CA ALA A 225 -1.00 -3.70 36.37
C ALA A 225 0.11 -4.61 36.95
N ALA A 226 1.08 -4.99 36.14
CA ALA A 226 2.24 -5.77 36.54
C ALA A 226 3.34 -4.94 37.24
N LYS A 227 3.16 -3.61 37.41
CA LYS A 227 4.17 -2.67 37.92
C LYS A 227 5.51 -2.78 37.20
N ALA A 228 5.46 -3.00 35.89
CA ALA A 228 6.62 -3.21 35.03
C ALA A 228 6.84 -2.01 34.10
N PRO A 229 8.08 -1.76 33.67
CA PRO A 229 8.37 -0.72 32.67
C PRO A 229 7.56 -0.93 31.39
N ASN A 230 7.15 0.18 30.76
CA ASN A 230 6.51 0.12 29.46
C ASN A 230 7.50 -0.29 28.37
N GLU A 231 7.21 -1.37 27.67
CA GLU A 231 7.97 -1.86 26.52
C GLU A 231 7.19 -1.72 25.19
N PHE A 232 5.96 -1.13 25.16
CA PHE A 232 5.05 -1.14 24.04
C PHE A 232 4.79 0.27 23.48
N TRP A 233 5.05 0.44 22.17
CA TRP A 233 5.07 1.74 21.51
C TRP A 233 4.29 1.72 20.21
N PRO A 234 3.38 2.69 19.93
CA PRO A 234 2.65 2.76 18.67
C PRO A 234 3.51 3.37 17.56
N HIS A 235 3.33 2.92 16.30
CA HIS A 235 3.99 3.51 15.15
C HIS A 235 3.12 3.42 13.89
N HIS A 236 2.49 4.53 13.52
CA HIS A 236 1.71 4.64 12.27
C HIS A 236 1.74 6.06 11.70
N GLY A 237 1.31 6.21 10.43
CA GLY A 237 1.45 7.47 9.69
C GLY A 237 0.73 8.68 10.29
N SER A 238 -0.35 8.47 11.07
CA SER A 238 -1.11 9.56 11.70
C SER A 238 -0.46 10.11 12.98
N LEU A 239 0.53 9.42 13.56
CA LEU A 239 1.26 9.94 14.72
C LEU A 239 2.20 11.07 14.31
N SER A 240 2.43 12.03 15.23
CA SER A 240 3.40 13.08 15.03
C SER A 240 4.81 12.51 14.79
N ARG A 241 5.67 13.31 14.18
CA ARG A 241 7.05 12.91 13.91
C ARG A 241 7.79 12.56 15.20
N GLU A 242 7.60 13.35 16.23
CA GLU A 242 8.26 13.18 17.53
C GLU A 242 7.91 11.84 18.17
N ILE A 243 6.62 11.45 18.16
CA ILE A 243 6.16 10.16 18.72
C ILE A 243 6.73 8.98 17.93
N ARG A 244 6.81 9.09 16.61
CA ARG A 244 7.43 8.05 15.77
C ARG A 244 8.93 7.91 16.03
N GLU A 245 9.65 9.04 16.13
CA GLU A 245 11.07 9.06 16.46
C GLU A 245 11.34 8.54 17.88
N GLU A 246 10.45 8.78 18.87
CA GLU A 246 10.50 8.18 20.20
C GLU A 246 10.43 6.64 20.11
N THR A 247 9.52 6.09 19.30
CA THR A 247 9.40 4.64 19.09
C THR A 247 10.64 4.05 18.42
N GLU A 248 11.15 4.71 17.37
CA GLU A 248 12.36 4.28 16.67
C GLU A 248 13.60 4.33 17.58
N ALA A 249 13.70 5.36 18.42
CA ALA A 249 14.77 5.49 19.42
C ALA A 249 14.69 4.38 20.49
N ALA A 250 13.46 4.06 20.97
CA ALA A 250 13.26 2.98 21.92
C ALA A 250 13.70 1.62 21.35
N LEU A 251 13.40 1.32 20.07
CA LEU A 251 13.85 0.10 19.39
C LEU A 251 15.38 0.03 19.21
N LYS A 252 16.05 1.17 19.03
CA LYS A 252 17.51 1.28 18.88
C LYS A 252 18.27 1.25 20.21
N ASN A 253 17.59 1.52 21.31
CA ASN A 253 18.19 1.53 22.64
C ASN A 253 18.67 0.11 23.01
N LYS A 254 19.92 0.01 23.45
CA LYS A 254 20.52 -1.26 23.86
C LYS A 254 20.30 -1.60 25.34
N GLU A 255 19.90 -0.61 26.13
CA GLU A 255 19.73 -0.75 27.58
C GLU A 255 18.30 -1.17 27.97
N SER A 256 17.33 -0.99 27.05
CA SER A 256 15.94 -1.34 27.27
C SER A 256 15.37 -2.09 26.07
N CYS A 257 14.40 -2.96 26.32
CA CYS A 257 13.67 -3.67 25.27
C CYS A 257 12.45 -2.88 24.85
N ALA A 258 12.11 -2.94 23.55
CA ALA A 258 10.94 -2.27 23.01
C ALA A 258 10.22 -3.15 21.97
N THR A 259 8.90 -3.14 22.02
CA THR A 259 8.02 -3.72 21.00
C THR A 259 7.23 -2.61 20.34
N ALA A 260 7.39 -2.42 19.02
CA ALA A 260 6.56 -1.49 18.28
C ALA A 260 5.33 -2.18 17.72
N ILE A 261 4.17 -1.59 17.97
CA ILE A 261 2.89 -1.96 17.35
C ILE A 261 2.72 -1.00 16.16
N CYS A 262 2.69 -1.53 14.94
CA CYS A 262 2.83 -0.69 13.75
C CYS A 262 1.97 -1.14 12.58
N THR A 263 1.67 -0.19 11.69
CA THR A 263 1.16 -0.46 10.34
C THR A 263 2.35 -0.73 9.40
N ASN A 264 2.19 -0.52 8.10
CA ASN A 264 3.25 -0.68 7.09
C ASN A 264 4.45 0.29 7.25
N THR A 265 4.39 1.24 8.18
CA THR A 265 5.44 2.25 8.39
C THR A 265 6.80 1.67 8.79
N LEU A 266 6.84 0.52 9.49
CA LEU A 266 8.07 -0.20 9.83
C LEU A 266 8.28 -1.46 8.97
N GLU A 267 7.49 -1.64 7.93
CA GLU A 267 7.64 -2.71 6.95
C GLU A 267 8.81 -2.42 5.99
N LEU A 268 8.96 -1.17 5.55
CA LEU A 268 10.05 -0.72 4.67
C LEU A 268 11.36 -0.49 5.45
N GLY A 269 12.48 -0.49 4.75
CA GLY A 269 13.90 -0.54 5.13
C GLY A 269 14.45 0.38 6.24
N ILE A 270 13.63 1.00 7.10
CA ILE A 270 14.11 1.82 8.22
C ILE A 270 14.98 0.96 9.15
N ASP A 271 16.13 1.49 9.55
CA ASP A 271 16.98 0.84 10.55
C ASP A 271 16.38 1.03 11.95
N ILE A 272 15.80 -0.03 12.45
CA ILE A 272 15.19 -0.10 13.80
C ILE A 272 16.00 -0.99 14.76
N GLY A 273 17.22 -1.36 14.36
CA GLY A 273 18.04 -2.29 15.13
C GLY A 273 17.61 -3.76 14.95
N ALA A 274 18.07 -4.61 15.86
CA ALA A 274 17.79 -6.05 15.81
C ALA A 274 16.42 -6.35 16.41
N VAL A 275 15.55 -6.97 15.61
CA VAL A 275 14.22 -7.43 16.02
C VAL A 275 14.24 -8.95 16.16
N LYS A 276 13.81 -9.47 17.31
CA LYS A 276 13.79 -10.91 17.63
C LYS A 276 12.65 -11.62 16.93
N SER A 277 11.43 -11.08 17.00
CA SER A 277 10.26 -11.70 16.39
C SER A 277 9.29 -10.67 15.81
N VAL A 278 8.52 -11.13 14.82
CA VAL A 278 7.40 -10.40 14.22
C VAL A 278 6.10 -11.12 14.60
N ALA A 279 5.14 -10.37 15.12
CA ALA A 279 3.78 -10.81 15.36
C ALA A 279 2.85 -10.23 14.30
N GLN A 280 2.07 -11.07 13.65
CA GLN A 280 1.08 -10.69 12.64
C GLN A 280 -0.32 -11.04 13.16
N ILE A 281 -1.21 -10.07 13.25
CA ILE A 281 -2.60 -10.25 13.71
C ILE A 281 -3.52 -10.14 12.48
N GLY A 282 -4.26 -11.20 12.19
CA GLY A 282 -5.01 -11.35 10.94
C GLY A 282 -4.12 -11.57 9.72
N SER A 283 -4.71 -11.85 8.56
CA SER A 283 -4.00 -12.01 7.30
C SER A 283 -3.24 -10.74 6.93
N PRO A 284 -1.98 -10.81 6.50
CA PRO A 284 -1.25 -9.64 5.99
C PRO A 284 -1.88 -9.18 4.66
N PRO A 285 -1.62 -7.94 4.21
CA PRO A 285 -2.14 -7.44 2.93
C PRO A 285 -1.69 -8.25 1.71
N SER A 286 -0.54 -8.89 1.78
CA SER A 286 0.04 -9.73 0.72
C SER A 286 1.15 -10.63 1.27
N VAL A 287 1.54 -11.65 0.49
CA VAL A 287 2.71 -12.50 0.80
C VAL A 287 3.99 -11.66 0.74
N ALA A 288 4.08 -10.71 -0.19
CA ALA A 288 5.20 -9.76 -0.27
C ALA A 288 5.36 -8.95 1.04
N SER A 289 4.27 -8.39 1.54
CA SER A 289 4.23 -7.65 2.81
C SER A 289 4.67 -8.53 3.98
N MET A 290 4.13 -9.75 4.09
CA MET A 290 4.52 -10.69 5.14
C MET A 290 6.01 -11.00 5.10
N ARG A 291 6.58 -11.21 3.91
CA ARG A 291 8.00 -11.46 3.74
C ARG A 291 8.86 -10.26 4.16
N GLN A 292 8.45 -9.04 3.81
CA GLN A 292 9.14 -7.81 4.23
C GLN A 292 9.13 -7.64 5.75
N ARG A 293 7.95 -7.85 6.39
CA ARG A 293 7.79 -7.83 7.86
C ARG A 293 8.71 -8.85 8.52
N LEU A 294 8.68 -10.10 8.03
CA LEU A 294 9.52 -11.17 8.55
C LEU A 294 11.02 -10.87 8.38
N GLY A 295 11.41 -10.22 7.28
CA GLY A 295 12.78 -9.76 7.02
C GLY A 295 13.32 -8.72 8.02
N ARG A 296 12.48 -8.23 8.97
CA ARG A 296 12.91 -7.43 10.12
C ARG A 296 13.49 -8.28 11.25
N SER A 297 13.14 -9.57 11.32
CA SER A 297 13.60 -10.53 12.34
C SER A 297 14.73 -11.39 11.80
N GLY A 298 15.64 -11.85 12.71
CA GLY A 298 16.72 -12.79 12.36
C GLY A 298 17.80 -12.20 11.45
N ARG A 299 18.10 -10.92 11.55
CA ARG A 299 19.13 -10.24 10.73
C ARG A 299 20.57 -10.55 11.14
N ARG A 300 20.78 -11.03 12.36
CA ARG A 300 22.12 -11.38 12.82
C ARG A 300 22.49 -12.81 12.37
N ALA A 301 23.75 -13.00 12.05
CA ALA A 301 24.25 -14.34 11.71
C ALA A 301 23.97 -15.33 12.85
N GLY A 302 23.38 -16.48 12.53
CA GLY A 302 23.01 -17.51 13.51
C GLY A 302 21.65 -17.31 14.21
N GLU A 303 20.96 -16.18 14.02
CA GLU A 303 19.61 -15.98 14.56
C GLU A 303 18.54 -16.48 13.60
N SER A 304 17.52 -17.16 14.16
CA SER A 304 16.33 -17.58 13.39
C SER A 304 15.36 -16.42 13.25
N ALA A 305 14.79 -16.23 12.07
CA ALA A 305 13.64 -15.36 11.90
C ALA A 305 12.38 -15.99 12.54
N ILE A 306 11.60 -15.22 13.30
CA ILE A 306 10.45 -15.73 14.05
C ILE A 306 9.18 -15.00 13.62
N LEU A 307 8.20 -15.75 13.08
CA LEU A 307 6.85 -15.28 12.77
C LEU A 307 5.83 -15.86 13.77
N ARG A 308 5.09 -15.00 14.43
CA ARG A 308 3.96 -15.34 15.28
C ARG A 308 2.68 -14.86 14.63
N GLY A 309 1.86 -15.76 14.12
CA GLY A 309 0.56 -15.46 13.52
C GLY A 309 -0.57 -15.58 14.54
N TYR A 310 -1.57 -14.72 14.44
CA TYR A 310 -2.78 -14.75 15.25
C TYR A 310 -3.98 -14.59 14.33
N VAL A 311 -4.86 -15.58 14.28
CA VAL A 311 -6.12 -15.53 13.55
C VAL A 311 -7.28 -15.53 14.52
N ILE A 312 -8.28 -14.71 14.22
CA ILE A 312 -9.50 -14.57 15.00
C ILE A 312 -10.65 -14.93 14.06
N GLU A 313 -11.45 -15.91 14.46
CA GLU A 313 -12.67 -16.32 13.77
C GLU A 313 -13.86 -16.16 14.69
N ARG A 314 -14.99 -15.76 14.14
CA ARG A 314 -16.23 -15.64 14.90
C ARG A 314 -16.76 -17.00 15.31
N GLU A 315 -17.40 -17.09 16.47
CA GLU A 315 -18.18 -18.26 16.85
C GLU A 315 -19.31 -18.49 15.85
N LEU A 316 -19.48 -19.74 15.38
CA LEU A 316 -20.51 -20.07 14.42
C LEU A 316 -21.88 -20.15 15.10
N ARG A 317 -22.84 -19.45 14.53
CA ARG A 317 -24.26 -19.47 14.88
C ARG A 317 -25.07 -19.96 13.67
N ILE A 318 -26.36 -20.20 13.88
CA ILE A 318 -27.26 -20.66 12.80
C ILE A 318 -27.28 -19.66 11.65
N GLU A 319 -27.19 -18.37 11.95
CA GLU A 319 -27.22 -17.26 10.97
C GLU A 319 -25.83 -16.88 10.44
N SER A 320 -24.78 -17.59 10.81
CA SER A 320 -23.41 -17.25 10.37
C SER A 320 -23.31 -17.31 8.85
N GLU A 321 -22.67 -16.32 8.27
CA GLU A 321 -22.44 -16.26 6.82
C GLU A 321 -21.57 -17.43 6.33
N LEU A 322 -21.71 -17.79 5.06
CA LEU A 322 -20.97 -18.92 4.47
C LEU A 322 -19.45 -18.74 4.60
N MET A 323 -18.94 -17.52 4.46
CA MET A 323 -17.50 -17.24 4.56
C MET A 323 -16.99 -17.44 5.98
N ASP A 324 -17.78 -17.09 7.02
CA ASP A 324 -17.46 -17.41 8.42
C ASP A 324 -17.45 -18.92 8.64
N GLN A 325 -18.41 -19.67 8.08
CA GLN A 325 -18.46 -21.13 8.17
C GLN A 325 -17.29 -21.82 7.45
N LEU A 326 -16.77 -21.22 6.39
CA LEU A 326 -15.57 -21.68 5.68
C LEU A 326 -14.26 -21.32 6.40
N ARG A 327 -14.31 -20.52 7.50
CA ARG A 327 -13.11 -20.06 8.21
C ARG A 327 -12.10 -19.39 7.25
N GLU A 328 -12.63 -18.51 6.40
CA GLU A 328 -11.87 -17.90 5.29
C GLU A 328 -10.56 -17.28 5.76
N GLY A 329 -10.57 -16.47 6.85
CA GLY A 329 -9.37 -15.81 7.37
C GLY A 329 -8.27 -16.78 7.80
N THR A 330 -8.63 -17.91 8.41
CA THR A 330 -7.68 -18.95 8.82
C THR A 330 -7.02 -19.63 7.61
N LEU A 331 -7.83 -19.96 6.59
CA LEU A 331 -7.32 -20.61 5.38
C LEU A 331 -6.50 -19.64 4.53
N GLU A 332 -6.90 -18.38 4.43
CA GLU A 332 -6.17 -17.33 3.71
C GLU A 332 -4.78 -17.11 4.33
N PHE A 333 -4.72 -16.93 5.66
CA PHE A 333 -3.43 -16.77 6.32
C PHE A 333 -2.54 -18.01 6.15
N GLY A 334 -3.11 -19.21 6.31
CA GLY A 334 -2.40 -20.47 6.06
C GLY A 334 -1.87 -20.58 4.64
N ALA A 335 -2.67 -20.17 3.64
CA ALA A 335 -2.29 -20.16 2.23
C ALA A 335 -1.14 -19.17 1.95
N MET A 336 -1.23 -17.95 2.49
CA MET A 336 -0.17 -16.95 2.33
C MET A 336 1.16 -17.41 2.95
N VAL A 337 1.13 -18.01 4.16
CA VAL A 337 2.34 -18.57 4.79
C VAL A 337 2.90 -19.72 3.98
N SER A 338 2.06 -20.61 3.46
CA SER A 338 2.50 -21.72 2.61
C SER A 338 3.18 -21.21 1.34
N LEU A 339 2.59 -20.23 0.66
CA LEU A 339 3.18 -19.62 -0.54
C LEU A 339 4.50 -18.91 -0.25
N MET A 340 4.60 -18.22 0.90
CA MET A 340 5.84 -17.58 1.34
C MET A 340 6.95 -18.63 1.57
N LEU A 341 6.61 -19.78 2.14
CA LEU A 341 7.55 -20.90 2.34
C LEU A 341 8.01 -21.52 1.01
N ASP A 342 7.11 -21.59 0.03
CA ASP A 342 7.43 -22.01 -1.35
C ASP A 342 8.27 -20.97 -2.10
N GLY A 343 8.55 -19.80 -1.50
CA GLY A 343 9.31 -18.72 -2.12
C GLY A 343 8.50 -17.85 -3.08
N TRP A 344 7.19 -18.05 -3.19
CA TRP A 344 6.34 -17.26 -4.08
C TRP A 344 5.96 -15.90 -3.45
N ILE A 345 5.90 -14.89 -4.29
CA ILE A 345 5.50 -13.50 -3.95
C ILE A 345 4.62 -13.00 -5.09
N GLU A 346 3.60 -12.21 -4.77
CA GLU A 346 2.72 -11.62 -5.78
C GLU A 346 3.50 -10.73 -6.75
N PRO A 347 3.33 -10.91 -8.06
CA PRO A 347 3.83 -9.95 -9.03
C PRO A 347 3.00 -8.66 -8.96
N PRO A 348 3.64 -7.47 -8.96
CA PRO A 348 2.89 -6.22 -9.01
C PRO A 348 2.17 -6.07 -10.36
N LYS A 349 0.96 -5.47 -10.34
CA LYS A 349 0.20 -5.16 -11.55
C LYS A 349 0.81 -3.93 -12.23
N THR A 350 1.28 -4.04 -13.47
CA THR A 350 2.02 -2.98 -14.19
C THR A 350 1.31 -2.39 -15.40
N ASP A 351 0.20 -2.97 -15.82
CA ASP A 351 -0.54 -2.69 -17.05
C ASP A 351 -1.62 -1.59 -16.92
N GLY A 352 -1.73 -0.96 -15.77
CA GLY A 352 -2.71 0.11 -15.52
C GLY A 352 -2.42 1.41 -16.28
N TRP A 353 -3.50 2.12 -16.64
CA TRP A 353 -3.39 3.38 -17.38
C TRP A 353 -2.88 4.56 -16.53
N HIS A 354 -3.17 4.59 -15.24
CA HIS A 354 -2.72 5.62 -14.30
C HIS A 354 -2.97 7.07 -14.80
N LEU A 355 -4.17 7.33 -15.33
CA LEU A 355 -4.51 8.62 -15.93
C LEU A 355 -4.50 9.78 -14.92
N SER A 356 -4.75 9.50 -13.65
CA SER A 356 -4.59 10.48 -12.57
C SER A 356 -3.16 11.04 -12.55
N THR A 357 -2.17 10.16 -12.57
CA THR A 357 -0.76 10.59 -12.62
C THR A 357 -0.40 11.24 -13.95
N LEU A 358 -0.98 10.81 -15.08
CA LEU A 358 -0.77 11.46 -16.37
C LEU A 358 -1.19 12.94 -16.34
N ILE A 359 -2.35 13.27 -15.74
CA ILE A 359 -2.81 14.66 -15.55
C ILE A 359 -1.79 15.44 -14.73
N GLN A 360 -1.37 14.92 -13.58
CA GLN A 360 -0.36 15.57 -12.74
C GLN A 360 0.94 15.81 -13.51
N GLN A 361 1.43 14.82 -14.25
CA GLN A 361 2.69 14.93 -14.99
C GLN A 361 2.60 15.89 -16.17
N LEU A 362 1.44 16.01 -16.80
CA LEU A 362 1.19 17.00 -17.84
C LEU A 362 1.25 18.43 -17.28
N LEU A 363 0.55 18.68 -16.17
CA LEU A 363 0.58 19.97 -15.49
C LEU A 363 1.99 20.31 -14.98
N SER A 364 2.70 19.34 -14.43
CA SER A 364 4.08 19.49 -13.98
C SER A 364 5.05 19.79 -15.14
N LEU A 365 4.85 19.16 -16.29
CA LEU A 365 5.67 19.39 -17.48
C LEU A 365 5.49 20.82 -18.04
N ILE A 366 4.26 21.34 -18.01
CA ILE A 366 3.96 22.73 -18.34
C ILE A 366 4.66 23.67 -17.34
N ALA A 367 4.60 23.39 -16.04
CA ALA A 367 5.29 24.18 -15.01
C ALA A 367 6.81 24.21 -15.24
N GLN A 368 7.40 23.05 -15.57
CA GLN A 368 8.84 22.92 -15.81
C GLN A 368 9.34 23.78 -16.97
N HIS A 369 8.55 23.88 -18.04
CA HIS A 369 8.96 24.54 -19.30
C HIS A 369 8.31 25.90 -19.53
N GLY A 370 7.35 26.31 -18.69
CA GLY A 370 6.55 27.53 -18.90
C GLY A 370 5.53 27.41 -20.02
N GLY A 371 5.32 26.22 -20.56
CA GLY A 371 4.42 25.87 -21.65
C GLY A 371 5.00 24.75 -22.52
N ILE A 372 4.17 24.01 -23.24
CA ILE A 372 4.61 22.90 -24.11
C ILE A 372 3.63 22.66 -25.26
N GLN A 373 4.14 22.23 -26.41
CA GLN A 373 3.31 21.77 -27.51
C GLN A 373 2.68 20.41 -27.20
N ALA A 374 1.41 20.21 -27.59
CA ALA A 374 0.68 18.95 -27.32
C ALA A 374 1.41 17.70 -27.86
N VAL A 375 2.06 17.83 -29.04
CA VAL A 375 2.84 16.74 -29.64
C VAL A 375 4.06 16.39 -28.81
N ASP A 376 4.74 17.40 -28.25
CA ASP A 376 5.91 17.17 -27.37
C ASP A 376 5.50 16.58 -26.03
N ALA A 377 4.40 17.06 -25.44
CA ALA A 377 3.84 16.46 -24.22
C ALA A 377 3.51 14.98 -24.43
N TYR A 378 2.82 14.63 -25.54
CA TYR A 378 2.54 13.24 -25.88
C TYR A 378 3.81 12.41 -26.06
N ARG A 379 4.79 12.95 -26.77
CA ARG A 379 6.08 12.26 -27.00
C ARG A 379 6.79 11.97 -25.68
N ILE A 380 6.83 12.93 -24.77
CA ILE A 380 7.53 12.81 -23.48
C ILE A 380 6.78 11.86 -22.54
N LEU A 381 5.47 12.03 -22.37
CA LEU A 381 4.70 11.31 -21.37
C LEU A 381 4.24 9.93 -21.84
N CYS A 382 3.80 9.81 -23.11
CA CYS A 382 3.24 8.59 -23.66
C CYS A 382 4.24 7.82 -24.53
N SER A 383 4.73 8.41 -25.62
CA SER A 383 5.54 7.68 -26.60
C SER A 383 6.89 7.17 -26.04
N ARG A 384 7.58 7.97 -25.22
CA ARG A 384 8.85 7.62 -24.56
C ARG A 384 8.71 7.41 -23.07
N GLY A 385 7.60 7.87 -22.48
CA GLY A 385 7.35 7.89 -21.06
C GLY A 385 6.59 6.67 -20.56
N PRO A 386 6.18 6.70 -19.28
CA PRO A 386 5.55 5.57 -18.63
C PRO A 386 4.09 5.32 -19.02
N PHE A 387 3.49 6.20 -19.84
CA PHE A 387 2.08 6.10 -20.25
C PHE A 387 1.93 5.59 -21.68
N GLY A 388 2.78 4.63 -22.09
CA GLY A 388 2.85 4.13 -23.47
C GLY A 388 1.58 3.41 -23.96
N SER A 389 0.72 2.97 -23.08
CA SER A 389 -0.58 2.36 -23.42
C SER A 389 -1.64 3.37 -23.85
N ILE A 390 -1.41 4.69 -23.66
CA ILE A 390 -2.36 5.75 -24.00
C ILE A 390 -2.19 6.14 -25.45
N GLU A 391 -3.25 5.94 -26.25
CA GLU A 391 -3.26 6.30 -27.66
C GLU A 391 -3.42 7.81 -27.87
N LYS A 392 -3.00 8.31 -29.04
CA LYS A 392 -3.12 9.74 -29.42
C LYS A 392 -4.55 10.26 -29.30
N LYS A 393 -5.55 9.44 -29.67
CA LYS A 393 -6.98 9.82 -29.59
C LYS A 393 -7.42 10.05 -28.15
N ASP A 394 -6.99 9.18 -27.21
CA ASP A 394 -7.33 9.26 -25.79
C ASP A 394 -6.63 10.46 -25.14
N PHE A 395 -5.37 10.69 -25.47
CA PHE A 395 -4.64 11.87 -25.02
C PHE A 395 -5.28 13.17 -25.53
N ALA A 396 -5.69 13.22 -26.79
CA ALA A 396 -6.38 14.39 -27.35
C ALA A 396 -7.76 14.63 -26.70
N GLU A 397 -8.50 13.57 -26.35
CA GLU A 397 -9.75 13.67 -25.59
C GLU A 397 -9.48 14.25 -24.20
N LEU A 398 -8.45 13.74 -23.52
CA LEU A 398 -8.02 14.25 -22.21
C LEU A 398 -7.69 15.75 -22.29
N LEU A 399 -6.86 16.19 -23.23
CA LEU A 399 -6.49 17.60 -23.39
C LEU A 399 -7.71 18.51 -23.59
N ARG A 400 -8.65 18.10 -24.46
CA ARG A 400 -9.89 18.86 -24.70
C ARG A 400 -10.74 18.99 -23.44
N HIS A 401 -10.83 17.91 -22.65
CA HIS A 401 -11.58 17.92 -21.40
C HIS A 401 -10.90 18.82 -20.37
N LEU A 402 -9.59 18.70 -20.18
CA LEU A 402 -8.83 19.55 -19.26
C LEU A 402 -8.92 21.04 -19.62
N GLY A 403 -9.01 21.35 -20.91
CA GLY A 403 -9.30 22.72 -21.38
C GLY A 403 -10.70 23.19 -20.98
N LYS A 404 -11.73 22.36 -21.15
CA LYS A 404 -13.11 22.70 -20.77
C LYS A 404 -13.28 22.99 -19.27
N ILE A 405 -12.53 22.31 -18.42
CA ILE A 405 -12.59 22.49 -16.95
C ILE A 405 -11.54 23.48 -16.43
N GLU A 406 -10.88 24.23 -17.34
CA GLU A 406 -9.92 25.30 -17.04
C GLU A 406 -8.65 24.84 -16.30
N LEU A 407 -8.28 23.56 -16.41
CA LEU A 407 -6.97 23.10 -15.97
C LEU A 407 -5.89 23.43 -16.97
N LEU A 408 -6.21 23.43 -18.24
CA LEU A 408 -5.34 23.83 -19.36
C LEU A 408 -5.93 24.98 -20.13
N GLN A 409 -5.05 25.73 -20.80
CA GLN A 409 -5.37 26.70 -21.82
C GLN A 409 -4.44 26.46 -23.01
N GLN A 410 -4.96 26.60 -24.23
CA GLN A 410 -4.16 26.53 -25.44
C GLN A 410 -4.11 27.90 -26.11
N GLU A 411 -2.91 28.41 -26.39
CA GLU A 411 -2.71 29.62 -27.16
C GLU A 411 -2.90 29.42 -28.67
N ALA A 412 -3.03 30.49 -29.40
CA ALA A 412 -3.12 30.46 -30.88
C ALA A 412 -1.91 29.78 -31.54
N SER A 413 -0.74 29.83 -30.91
CA SER A 413 0.50 29.13 -31.33
C SER A 413 0.42 27.59 -31.16
N GLY A 414 -0.64 27.08 -30.53
CA GLY A 414 -0.76 25.68 -30.15
C GLY A 414 -0.08 25.31 -28.81
N LEU A 415 0.55 26.26 -28.14
CA LEU A 415 1.22 26.06 -26.87
C LEU A 415 0.20 25.81 -25.75
N LEU A 416 0.38 24.72 -25.00
CA LEU A 416 -0.39 24.41 -23.81
C LEU A 416 0.20 25.15 -22.61
N LEU A 417 -0.65 25.85 -21.89
CA LEU A 417 -0.38 26.54 -20.63
C LEU A 417 -1.32 26.05 -19.54
N HIS A 418 -1.06 26.41 -18.30
CA HIS A 418 -2.05 26.23 -17.23
C HIS A 418 -3.26 27.13 -17.44
N GLY A 419 -4.45 26.59 -17.30
CA GLY A 419 -5.67 27.39 -17.16
C GLY A 419 -5.77 27.99 -15.75
N SER A 420 -6.79 28.82 -15.50
CA SER A 420 -6.98 29.55 -14.23
C SER A 420 -7.04 28.64 -13.00
N LYS A 421 -7.67 27.47 -13.13
CA LYS A 421 -7.71 26.45 -12.05
C LYS A 421 -6.40 25.68 -11.96
N GLY A 422 -5.78 25.37 -13.09
CA GLY A 422 -4.52 24.64 -13.17
C GLY A 422 -3.40 25.38 -12.46
N GLU A 423 -3.27 26.70 -12.70
CA GLU A 423 -2.26 27.54 -12.05
C GLU A 423 -2.37 27.53 -10.53
N ARG A 424 -3.59 27.66 -9.98
CA ARG A 424 -3.83 27.63 -8.53
C ARG A 424 -3.44 26.28 -7.93
N LEU A 425 -3.77 25.18 -8.59
CA LEU A 425 -3.47 23.83 -8.12
C LEU A 425 -1.97 23.50 -8.16
N VAL A 426 -1.27 23.89 -9.23
CA VAL A 426 0.17 23.63 -9.38
C VAL A 426 0.99 24.42 -8.36
N ASN A 427 0.54 25.60 -7.96
CA ASN A 427 1.20 26.43 -6.94
C ASN A 427 0.95 25.95 -5.50
N HIS A 428 0.07 24.98 -5.30
CA HIS A 428 -0.20 24.43 -3.97
C HIS A 428 0.76 23.27 -3.64
N TYR A 429 1.26 23.21 -2.40
CA TYR A 429 2.26 22.21 -1.99
C TYR A 429 1.80 20.75 -2.14
N THR A 430 0.50 20.48 -2.06
CA THR A 430 -0.06 19.14 -2.26
C THR A 430 0.05 18.64 -3.69
N PHE A 431 0.32 19.53 -4.67
CA PHE A 431 0.43 19.18 -6.07
C PHE A 431 1.53 18.13 -6.33
N TYR A 432 2.64 18.22 -5.62
CA TYR A 432 3.83 17.41 -5.90
C TYR A 432 3.66 15.91 -5.62
N ALA A 433 2.68 15.52 -4.79
CA ALA A 433 2.37 14.11 -4.57
C ALA A 433 1.40 13.57 -5.62
N ALA A 434 1.67 12.38 -6.19
CA ALA A 434 0.77 11.71 -7.13
C ALA A 434 -0.48 11.11 -6.46
N PHE A 435 -0.41 10.88 -5.15
CA PHE A 435 -1.51 10.31 -4.35
C PHE A 435 -2.30 11.42 -3.64
N ALA A 436 -3.57 11.13 -3.34
CA ALA A 436 -4.40 12.02 -2.54
C ALA A 436 -3.86 12.05 -1.10
N THR A 437 -3.69 13.27 -0.57
CA THR A 437 -3.55 13.49 0.87
C THR A 437 -4.94 13.84 1.38
N GLU A 438 -5.50 13.00 2.25
CA GLU A 438 -6.74 13.34 2.95
C GLU A 438 -6.52 14.62 3.78
N ASP A 439 -7.52 15.49 3.82
CA ASP A 439 -7.51 16.58 4.78
C ASP A 439 -7.59 16.00 6.18
N GLU A 440 -6.69 16.42 7.05
CA GLU A 440 -6.55 15.87 8.40
C GLU A 440 -6.68 16.98 9.44
N PHE A 441 -7.37 16.66 10.55
CA PHE A 441 -7.34 17.46 11.76
C PHE A 441 -6.09 17.13 12.57
N ARG A 442 -5.37 18.15 13.02
CA ARG A 442 -4.25 17.98 13.96
C ARG A 442 -4.78 17.76 15.36
N ILE A 443 -4.34 16.70 16.02
CA ILE A 443 -4.63 16.42 17.42
C ILE A 443 -3.57 17.09 18.29
N VAL A 444 -4.01 17.98 19.18
CA VAL A 444 -3.11 18.78 20.02
C VAL A 444 -3.51 18.62 21.49
N ASN A 445 -2.53 18.30 22.35
CA ASN A 445 -2.68 18.35 23.81
C ASN A 445 -1.80 19.47 24.37
N ALA A 446 -2.40 20.49 24.95
CA ALA A 446 -1.72 21.73 25.36
C ALA A 446 -0.93 22.34 24.18
N SER A 447 0.42 22.25 24.20
CA SER A 447 1.28 22.75 23.11
C SER A 447 1.90 21.65 22.26
N ARG A 448 1.63 20.35 22.57
CA ARG A 448 2.24 19.21 21.88
C ARG A 448 1.29 18.66 20.81
N VAL A 449 1.76 18.58 19.58
CA VAL A 449 1.04 17.89 18.50
C VAL A 449 1.26 16.38 18.68
N LEU A 450 0.16 15.64 18.83
CA LEU A 450 0.19 14.19 18.96
C LEU A 450 0.20 13.49 17.59
N GLY A 451 -0.47 14.09 16.61
CA GLY A 451 -0.62 13.55 15.26
C GLY A 451 -1.81 14.13 14.54
N SER A 452 -2.42 13.37 13.65
CA SER A 452 -3.56 13.79 12.85
C SER A 452 -4.60 12.70 12.67
N LEU A 453 -5.85 13.12 12.44
CA LEU A 453 -6.99 12.27 12.09
C LEU A 453 -7.62 12.74 10.79
N PRO A 454 -8.10 11.82 9.91
CA PRO A 454 -8.85 12.20 8.72
C PRO A 454 -10.11 13.02 9.07
N VAL A 455 -10.43 14.00 8.24
CA VAL A 455 -11.67 14.83 8.38
C VAL A 455 -12.92 13.96 8.34
N SER A 456 -12.87 12.79 7.69
CA SER A 456 -13.96 11.80 7.65
C SER A 456 -14.26 11.15 9.01
N SER A 457 -13.42 11.35 10.03
CA SER A 457 -13.67 10.84 11.38
C SER A 457 -14.72 11.72 12.06
N SER A 458 -15.92 11.17 12.28
CA SER A 458 -16.99 11.87 13.02
C SER A 458 -16.61 11.94 14.49
N LEU A 459 -16.17 13.12 14.95
CA LEU A 459 -15.84 13.38 16.34
C LEU A 459 -16.62 14.63 16.81
N SER A 460 -17.04 14.60 18.06
CA SER A 460 -17.71 15.69 18.75
C SER A 460 -16.96 16.08 20.02
N VAL A 461 -17.13 17.31 20.47
CA VAL A 461 -16.62 17.75 21.78
C VAL A 461 -17.24 16.88 22.87
N GLY A 462 -16.41 16.35 23.76
CA GLY A 462 -16.79 15.40 24.78
C GLY A 462 -16.56 13.94 24.40
N ASP A 463 -16.26 13.62 23.14
CA ASP A 463 -15.92 12.26 22.73
C ASP A 463 -14.59 11.80 23.32
N TYR A 464 -14.50 10.52 23.57
CA TYR A 464 -13.29 9.87 24.04
C TYR A 464 -12.58 9.19 22.87
N ILE A 465 -11.28 9.42 22.76
CA ILE A 465 -10.45 8.79 21.73
C ILE A 465 -9.23 8.09 22.31
N LEU A 466 -8.80 7.04 21.63
CA LEU A 466 -7.55 6.35 21.89
C LEU A 466 -6.53 6.80 20.85
N PHE A 467 -5.45 7.44 21.27
CA PHE A 467 -4.44 7.96 20.36
C PHE A 467 -3.04 8.03 20.99
N ALA A 468 -2.00 7.70 20.24
CA ALA A 468 -0.63 7.59 20.75
C ALA A 468 -0.49 6.60 21.93
N GLY A 469 -1.34 5.54 21.95
CA GLY A 469 -1.40 4.54 23.00
C GLY A 469 -1.91 5.05 24.35
N ARG A 470 -2.71 6.11 24.35
CA ARG A 470 -3.33 6.74 25.53
C ARG A 470 -4.75 7.15 25.23
N THR A 471 -5.54 7.37 26.29
CA THR A 471 -6.91 7.87 26.20
C THR A 471 -6.97 9.38 26.34
N TRP A 472 -7.86 10.00 25.58
CA TRP A 472 -8.05 11.42 25.51
C TRP A 472 -9.53 11.77 25.40
N VAL A 473 -9.95 12.89 25.98
CA VAL A 473 -11.26 13.50 25.75
C VAL A 473 -11.11 14.69 24.81
N VAL A 474 -12.01 14.83 23.83
CA VAL A 474 -12.04 15.94 22.90
C VAL A 474 -12.60 17.16 23.63
N GLU A 475 -11.77 18.19 23.82
CA GLU A 475 -12.12 19.42 24.53
C GLU A 475 -12.66 20.49 23.57
N ASP A 476 -12.09 20.58 22.36
CA ASP A 476 -12.50 21.55 21.34
C ASP A 476 -12.17 21.06 19.93
N ILE A 477 -12.98 21.46 18.95
CA ILE A 477 -12.77 21.18 17.53
C ILE A 477 -12.85 22.48 16.76
N ASN A 478 -11.76 22.89 16.14
CA ASN A 478 -11.68 24.08 15.31
C ASN A 478 -11.57 23.68 13.83
N ASP A 479 -12.67 23.85 13.09
CA ASP A 479 -12.77 23.49 11.68
C ASP A 479 -11.92 24.38 10.76
N ASP A 480 -11.75 25.67 11.11
CA ASP A 480 -10.99 26.61 10.29
C ASP A 480 -9.49 26.32 10.34
N SER A 481 -8.95 26.05 11.54
CA SER A 481 -7.54 25.69 11.73
C SER A 481 -7.27 24.20 11.58
N LYS A 482 -8.32 23.38 11.34
CA LYS A 482 -8.25 21.91 11.30
C LYS A 482 -7.52 21.35 12.53
N THR A 483 -7.98 21.72 13.72
CA THR A 483 -7.34 21.34 14.98
C THR A 483 -8.35 20.77 15.96
N ILE A 484 -8.01 19.64 16.59
CA ILE A 484 -8.74 19.02 17.69
C ILE A 484 -7.89 19.16 18.95
N LEU A 485 -8.42 19.86 19.95
CA LEU A 485 -7.79 19.98 21.26
C LEU A 485 -8.25 18.82 22.15
N VAL A 486 -7.31 18.15 22.81
CA VAL A 486 -7.61 16.99 23.65
C VAL A 486 -7.00 17.09 25.03
N GLY A 487 -7.77 16.66 26.05
CA GLY A 487 -7.36 16.51 27.43
C GLY A 487 -7.06 15.05 27.80
N LYS A 488 -6.22 14.78 28.80
CA LYS A 488 -5.96 13.43 29.28
C LYS A 488 -7.17 12.86 30.02
N THR A 489 -7.47 11.58 29.78
CA THR A 489 -8.52 10.84 30.48
C THR A 489 -8.08 9.39 30.70
N ASN A 490 -8.82 8.64 31.52
CA ASN A 490 -8.59 7.22 31.75
C ASN A 490 -9.56 6.32 30.97
N THR A 491 -10.47 6.91 30.20
CA THR A 491 -11.45 6.20 29.35
C THR A 491 -11.33 6.69 27.91
N GLY A 492 -11.63 5.85 26.91
CA GLY A 492 -11.62 6.26 25.50
C GLY A 492 -11.71 5.09 24.54
N ARG A 493 -12.15 5.36 23.30
CA ARG A 493 -12.23 4.40 22.19
C ARG A 493 -11.21 4.71 21.12
N ALA A 494 -10.78 3.68 20.38
CA ALA A 494 -9.91 3.90 19.22
C ALA A 494 -10.69 4.67 18.13
N PRO A 495 -10.08 5.71 17.51
CA PRO A 495 -10.69 6.38 16.37
C PRO A 495 -10.96 5.40 15.23
N LEU A 496 -12.03 5.62 14.49
CA LEU A 496 -12.32 4.86 13.27
C LEU A 496 -11.35 5.29 12.17
N PHE A 497 -10.44 4.40 11.83
CA PHE A 497 -9.59 4.55 10.64
C PHE A 497 -10.11 3.62 9.55
N ASN A 498 -10.57 4.18 8.45
CA ASN A 498 -10.91 3.41 7.26
C ASN A 498 -9.61 2.85 6.66
N GLY A 499 -9.35 1.56 6.83
CA GLY A 499 -8.27 0.85 6.17
C GLY A 499 -8.84 0.03 5.02
N SER A 500 -8.36 0.23 3.80
CA SER A 500 -8.59 -0.73 2.72
C SER A 500 -7.73 -1.97 3.01
N GLY A 501 -8.35 -3.14 3.12
CA GLY A 501 -7.64 -4.42 3.04
C GLY A 501 -6.89 -4.52 1.71
N GLY A 502 -5.76 -5.23 1.67
CA GLY A 502 -5.08 -5.53 0.40
C GLY A 502 -5.96 -6.38 -0.51
N HIS A 503 -5.72 -6.33 -1.83
CA HIS A 503 -6.37 -7.23 -2.79
C HIS A 503 -5.70 -8.59 -2.77
N VAL A 504 -6.49 -9.65 -2.59
CA VAL A 504 -6.00 -11.03 -2.55
C VAL A 504 -5.77 -11.54 -3.97
N HIS A 505 -4.56 -12.01 -4.24
CA HIS A 505 -4.16 -12.52 -5.56
C HIS A 505 -4.76 -13.91 -5.83
N THR A 506 -5.07 -14.23 -7.10
CA THR A 506 -5.63 -15.53 -7.52
C THR A 506 -4.83 -16.72 -6.99
N LYS A 507 -3.51 -16.65 -6.99
CA LYS A 507 -2.66 -17.74 -6.48
C LYS A 507 -2.90 -18.06 -5.00
N VAL A 508 -3.24 -17.05 -4.20
CA VAL A 508 -3.61 -17.25 -2.78
C VAL A 508 -4.94 -18.00 -2.70
N ARG A 509 -5.95 -17.61 -3.49
CA ARG A 509 -7.26 -18.27 -3.54
C ARG A 509 -7.15 -19.72 -4.06
N GLU A 510 -6.31 -19.97 -5.07
CA GLU A 510 -5.98 -21.33 -5.54
C GLU A 510 -5.34 -22.16 -4.42
N ARG A 511 -4.38 -21.61 -3.68
CA ARG A 511 -3.76 -22.30 -2.55
C ARG A 511 -4.77 -22.56 -1.42
N MET A 512 -5.68 -21.63 -1.13
CA MET A 512 -6.78 -21.88 -0.18
C MET A 512 -7.62 -23.09 -0.63
N ARG A 513 -8.00 -23.17 -1.92
CA ARG A 513 -8.74 -24.31 -2.47
C ARG A 513 -7.98 -25.63 -2.29
N GLU A 514 -6.67 -25.63 -2.57
CA GLU A 514 -5.81 -26.80 -2.35
C GLU A 514 -5.81 -27.24 -0.88
N LEU A 515 -5.75 -26.29 0.07
CA LEU A 515 -5.81 -26.58 1.51
C LEU A 515 -7.16 -27.14 1.94
N TYR A 516 -8.28 -26.58 1.43
CA TYR A 516 -9.63 -27.12 1.68
C TYR A 516 -9.77 -28.55 1.16
N GLN A 517 -9.26 -28.83 -0.03
CA GLN A 517 -9.31 -30.17 -0.67
C GLN A 517 -8.45 -31.20 0.07
N SER A 518 -7.27 -30.81 0.51
CA SER A 518 -6.37 -31.72 1.24
C SER A 518 -6.91 -32.09 2.63
N GLY A 519 -7.59 -31.16 3.30
CA GLY A 519 -8.07 -31.34 4.67
C GLY A 519 -6.96 -31.59 5.70
N LEU A 520 -5.69 -31.37 5.30
CA LEU A 520 -4.54 -31.64 6.16
C LEU A 520 -4.11 -30.37 6.91
N PRO A 521 -4.11 -30.39 8.26
CA PRO A 521 -3.65 -29.27 9.05
C PRO A 521 -2.17 -28.94 8.79
N LEU A 522 -1.87 -27.64 8.73
CA LEU A 522 -0.52 -27.15 8.49
C LEU A 522 0.34 -27.31 9.76
N SER A 523 1.59 -27.76 9.62
CA SER A 523 2.49 -28.08 10.74
C SER A 523 2.82 -26.88 11.64
N PHE A 524 2.75 -25.66 11.11
CA PHE A 524 3.02 -24.43 11.83
C PHE A 524 1.79 -23.86 12.56
N MET A 525 0.62 -24.51 12.52
CA MET A 525 -0.59 -24.14 13.26
C MET A 525 -0.60 -24.79 14.65
N ASP A 526 -1.15 -24.05 15.65
CA ASP A 526 -1.47 -24.63 16.94
C ASP A 526 -2.80 -25.39 16.90
N GLU A 527 -3.19 -26.00 18.03
CA GLU A 527 -4.42 -26.81 18.07
C GLU A 527 -5.68 -25.97 17.80
N GLY A 528 -5.71 -24.70 18.24
CA GLY A 528 -6.82 -23.78 17.95
C GLY A 528 -6.95 -23.51 16.46
N ALA A 529 -5.86 -23.12 15.81
CA ALA A 529 -5.85 -22.83 14.37
C ALA A 529 -6.12 -24.09 13.52
N LYS A 530 -5.61 -25.27 13.94
CA LYS A 530 -5.91 -26.55 13.28
C LYS A 530 -7.41 -26.88 13.36
N LYS A 531 -8.02 -26.69 14.54
CA LYS A 531 -9.46 -26.92 14.73
C LYS A 531 -10.26 -26.03 13.79
N LEU A 532 -9.97 -24.72 13.74
CA LEU A 532 -10.64 -23.77 12.85
C LEU A 532 -10.46 -24.17 11.38
N MET A 533 -9.24 -24.53 10.96
CA MET A 533 -8.98 -25.00 9.60
C MET A 533 -9.82 -26.25 9.27
N LEU A 534 -9.89 -27.24 10.16
CA LEU A 534 -10.66 -28.45 9.95
C LEU A 534 -12.17 -28.18 9.86
N GLU A 535 -12.72 -27.27 10.68
CA GLU A 535 -14.11 -26.82 10.60
C GLU A 535 -14.41 -26.23 9.19
N GLY A 536 -13.53 -25.36 8.67
CA GLY A 536 -13.64 -24.82 7.33
C GLY A 536 -13.58 -25.91 6.23
N CYS A 537 -12.66 -26.87 6.34
CA CYS A 537 -12.55 -28.00 5.41
C CYS A 537 -13.80 -28.89 5.44
N GLN A 538 -14.38 -29.13 6.62
CA GLN A 538 -15.63 -29.89 6.75
C GLN A 538 -16.80 -29.18 6.07
N THR A 539 -16.89 -27.86 6.24
CA THR A 539 -17.92 -27.05 5.54
C THR A 539 -17.71 -27.09 4.02
N PHE A 540 -16.48 -26.95 3.54
CA PHE A 540 -16.14 -27.06 2.12
C PHE A 540 -16.58 -28.39 1.52
N GLN A 541 -16.30 -29.50 2.22
CA GLN A 541 -16.73 -30.85 1.79
C GLN A 541 -18.23 -31.03 1.84
N ARG A 542 -18.91 -30.60 2.92
CA ARG A 542 -20.35 -30.65 3.07
C ARG A 542 -21.08 -29.89 1.97
N CYS A 543 -20.56 -28.74 1.56
CA CYS A 543 -21.12 -27.92 0.48
C CYS A 543 -20.75 -28.41 -0.93
N GLY A 544 -19.89 -29.45 -1.06
CA GLY A 544 -19.47 -30.00 -2.34
C GLY A 544 -18.63 -29.07 -3.22
N LEU A 545 -17.98 -28.06 -2.64
CA LEU A 545 -17.26 -26.99 -3.34
C LEU A 545 -16.02 -27.49 -4.13
N GLY A 546 -15.59 -28.71 -3.91
CA GLY A 546 -14.53 -29.36 -4.70
C GLY A 546 -14.95 -29.68 -6.13
N HIS A 547 -16.26 -29.91 -6.36
CA HIS A 547 -16.78 -30.44 -7.62
C HIS A 547 -17.71 -29.48 -8.36
N LYS A 548 -18.41 -28.59 -7.64
CA LYS A 548 -19.38 -27.66 -8.23
C LYS A 548 -18.99 -26.21 -7.93
N PRO A 549 -18.96 -25.34 -8.94
CA PRO A 549 -18.67 -23.92 -8.73
C PRO A 549 -19.88 -23.14 -8.19
N LEU A 550 -21.11 -23.66 -8.34
CA LEU A 550 -22.36 -23.01 -7.91
C LEU A 550 -22.90 -23.68 -6.65
N LEU A 551 -23.31 -22.86 -5.69
CA LEU A 551 -23.92 -23.29 -4.44
C LEU A 551 -25.06 -22.35 -4.06
N THR A 552 -26.26 -22.89 -3.87
CA THR A 552 -27.43 -22.12 -3.41
C THR A 552 -27.61 -22.23 -1.91
N ILE A 553 -27.63 -21.09 -1.22
CA ILE A 553 -27.88 -21.00 0.24
C ILE A 553 -28.75 -19.77 0.51
N GLY A 554 -29.85 -19.92 1.28
CA GLY A 554 -30.65 -18.81 1.76
C GLY A 554 -31.25 -17.90 0.66
N GLY A 555 -31.53 -18.45 -0.52
CA GLY A 555 -32.06 -17.69 -1.68
C GLY A 555 -30.97 -16.98 -2.50
N CYS A 556 -29.71 -17.07 -2.11
CA CYS A 556 -28.56 -16.54 -2.84
C CYS A 556 -27.80 -17.66 -3.54
N VAL A 557 -27.21 -17.37 -4.69
CA VAL A 557 -26.28 -18.26 -5.40
C VAL A 557 -24.86 -17.75 -5.21
N PHE A 558 -23.98 -18.61 -4.73
CA PHE A 558 -22.54 -18.35 -4.64
C PHE A 558 -21.83 -19.02 -5.79
N LEU A 559 -21.13 -18.23 -6.60
CA LEU A 559 -20.26 -18.70 -7.68
C LEU A 559 -18.81 -18.75 -7.17
N PHE A 560 -18.32 -19.92 -6.78
CA PHE A 560 -16.94 -20.12 -6.32
C PHE A 560 -15.98 -20.21 -7.51
N THR A 561 -15.36 -19.10 -7.82
CA THR A 561 -14.36 -19.00 -8.90
C THR A 561 -12.97 -19.40 -8.44
N TRP A 562 -12.63 -19.17 -7.17
CA TRP A 562 -11.29 -19.24 -6.60
C TRP A 562 -10.30 -18.30 -7.29
N LEU A 563 -10.80 -17.22 -7.88
CA LEU A 563 -10.03 -16.13 -8.45
C LEU A 563 -9.71 -15.08 -7.40
N GLY A 564 -8.75 -14.22 -7.71
CA GLY A 564 -8.42 -13.05 -6.91
C GLY A 564 -9.49 -11.95 -7.02
N ASP A 565 -9.39 -10.97 -6.13
CA ASP A 565 -10.43 -9.96 -5.95
C ASP A 565 -10.70 -9.16 -7.24
N HIS A 566 -9.68 -8.75 -8.00
CA HIS A 566 -9.85 -8.02 -9.26
C HIS A 566 -10.64 -8.82 -10.33
N ALA A 567 -10.46 -10.14 -10.36
CA ALA A 567 -11.17 -10.99 -11.30
C ALA A 567 -12.59 -11.30 -10.81
N ASN A 568 -12.80 -11.46 -9.49
CA ASN A 568 -14.11 -11.62 -8.90
C ASN A 568 -14.96 -10.36 -9.01
N GLU A 569 -14.38 -9.17 -8.84
CA GLU A 569 -15.04 -7.90 -9.12
C GLU A 569 -15.46 -7.80 -10.60
N ALA A 570 -14.59 -8.17 -11.53
CA ALA A 570 -14.93 -8.21 -12.95
C ALA A 570 -16.09 -9.19 -13.23
N MET A 571 -16.06 -10.39 -12.64
CA MET A 571 -17.12 -11.38 -12.77
C MET A 571 -18.46 -10.86 -12.21
N ALA A 572 -18.45 -10.21 -11.05
CA ALA A 572 -19.64 -9.59 -10.47
C ALA A 572 -20.23 -8.52 -11.39
N LEU A 573 -19.39 -7.66 -11.97
CA LEU A 573 -19.82 -6.64 -12.94
C LEU A 573 -20.40 -7.25 -14.21
N VAL A 574 -19.84 -8.35 -14.72
CA VAL A 574 -20.40 -9.09 -15.87
C VAL A 574 -21.81 -9.59 -15.54
N LEU A 575 -22.00 -10.21 -14.39
CA LEU A 575 -23.32 -10.69 -13.97
C LEU A 575 -24.32 -9.52 -13.75
N LYS A 576 -23.86 -8.40 -13.17
CA LYS A 576 -24.66 -7.17 -13.05
C LYS A 576 -25.09 -6.61 -14.41
N SER A 577 -24.22 -6.61 -15.40
CA SER A 577 -24.53 -6.11 -16.74
C SER A 577 -25.64 -6.93 -17.42
N GLN A 578 -25.80 -8.19 -17.01
CA GLN A 578 -26.87 -9.10 -17.49
C GLN A 578 -28.11 -9.10 -16.56
N GLY A 579 -28.21 -8.13 -15.65
CA GLY A 579 -29.40 -7.90 -14.81
C GLY A 579 -29.48 -8.73 -13.54
N LEU A 580 -28.36 -9.26 -13.05
CA LEU A 580 -28.27 -9.96 -11.76
C LEU A 580 -27.74 -9.02 -10.67
N ALA A 581 -28.17 -9.20 -9.43
CA ALA A 581 -27.60 -8.50 -8.26
C ALA A 581 -26.40 -9.31 -7.75
N ALA A 582 -25.18 -8.96 -8.19
CA ALA A 582 -23.96 -9.71 -7.91
C ALA A 582 -22.93 -8.89 -7.14
N THR A 583 -22.22 -9.49 -6.20
CA THR A 583 -21.16 -8.85 -5.38
C THR A 583 -20.02 -9.83 -5.18
N ALA A 584 -18.77 -9.36 -5.35
CA ALA A 584 -17.60 -10.16 -5.04
C ALA A 584 -17.47 -10.34 -3.52
N GLN A 585 -17.24 -11.57 -3.09
CA GLN A 585 -17.09 -11.92 -1.67
C GLN A 585 -16.02 -13.01 -1.50
N GLY A 586 -14.82 -12.61 -1.14
CA GLY A 586 -13.70 -13.53 -0.96
C GLY A 586 -13.44 -14.38 -2.22
N PRO A 587 -13.40 -15.73 -2.10
CA PRO A 587 -13.14 -16.63 -3.22
C PRO A 587 -14.33 -16.82 -4.19
N ALA A 588 -15.44 -16.11 -3.95
CA ALA A 588 -16.69 -16.29 -4.68
C ALA A 588 -17.32 -14.96 -5.13
N VAL A 589 -18.33 -15.08 -5.99
CA VAL A 589 -19.28 -14.02 -6.30
C VAL A 589 -20.64 -14.43 -5.78
N LYS A 590 -21.22 -13.64 -4.89
CA LYS A 590 -22.57 -13.80 -4.36
C LYS A 590 -23.55 -13.15 -5.32
N VAL A 591 -24.63 -13.86 -5.67
CA VAL A 591 -25.71 -13.38 -6.52
C VAL A 591 -27.02 -13.51 -5.73
N ASP A 592 -27.65 -12.38 -5.43
CA ASP A 592 -28.89 -12.33 -4.68
C ASP A 592 -30.09 -12.60 -5.61
N ASP A 593 -31.14 -13.22 -5.08
CA ASP A 593 -32.44 -13.47 -5.75
C ASP A 593 -32.32 -14.11 -7.14
N ALA A 594 -31.42 -15.08 -7.31
CA ALA A 594 -31.19 -15.76 -8.57
C ALA A 594 -31.23 -17.29 -8.42
N SER A 595 -31.48 -17.98 -9.52
CA SER A 595 -31.31 -19.44 -9.61
C SER A 595 -29.99 -19.81 -10.25
N GLU A 596 -29.45 -21.01 -9.92
CA GLU A 596 -28.21 -21.52 -10.53
C GLU A 596 -28.33 -21.57 -12.07
N GLN A 597 -29.52 -21.93 -12.62
CA GLN A 597 -29.76 -21.96 -14.06
C GLN A 597 -29.60 -20.58 -14.70
N ARG A 598 -30.10 -19.52 -14.04
CA ARG A 598 -29.95 -18.14 -14.51
C ARG A 598 -28.50 -17.69 -14.51
N VAL A 599 -27.78 -17.97 -13.43
CA VAL A 599 -26.35 -17.66 -13.33
C VAL A 599 -25.55 -18.43 -14.38
N ALA A 600 -25.81 -19.73 -14.55
CA ALA A 600 -25.17 -20.55 -15.58
C ALA A 600 -25.42 -20.02 -17.01
N ALA A 601 -26.65 -19.61 -17.34
CA ALA A 601 -26.94 -19.00 -18.64
C ALA A 601 -26.18 -17.70 -18.89
N CYS A 602 -26.08 -16.85 -17.87
CA CYS A 602 -25.25 -15.63 -17.94
C CYS A 602 -23.77 -15.92 -18.16
N LEU A 603 -23.23 -16.94 -17.49
CA LEU A 603 -21.85 -17.37 -17.67
C LEU A 603 -21.61 -17.98 -19.07
N GLN A 604 -22.56 -18.73 -19.62
CA GLN A 604 -22.48 -19.25 -21.00
C GLN A 604 -22.41 -18.13 -22.04
N THR A 605 -23.26 -17.10 -21.91
CA THR A 605 -23.18 -15.91 -22.75
C THR A 605 -21.80 -15.25 -22.63
N PHE A 606 -21.31 -15.05 -21.41
CA PHE A 606 -19.99 -14.45 -21.18
C PHE A 606 -18.84 -15.30 -21.73
N ALA A 607 -18.93 -16.62 -21.68
CA ALA A 607 -17.90 -17.52 -22.19
C ALA A 607 -17.90 -17.61 -23.74
N SER A 608 -19.04 -17.45 -24.37
CA SER A 608 -19.18 -17.58 -25.82
C SER A 608 -18.87 -16.31 -26.60
N GLU A 609 -18.93 -15.15 -25.97
CA GLU A 609 -18.66 -13.84 -26.57
C GLU A 609 -17.28 -13.32 -26.21
N PRO A 610 -16.66 -12.43 -27.03
CA PRO A 610 -15.45 -11.71 -26.61
C PRO A 610 -15.66 -10.94 -25.31
N PRO A 611 -14.63 -10.77 -24.48
CA PRO A 611 -14.75 -10.01 -23.24
C PRO A 611 -15.35 -8.61 -23.51
N PRO A 612 -16.39 -8.20 -22.77
CA PRO A 612 -17.04 -6.91 -22.98
C PRO A 612 -16.10 -5.76 -22.69
N ALA A 613 -16.29 -4.65 -23.40
CA ALA A 613 -15.53 -3.44 -23.14
C ALA A 613 -15.80 -2.91 -21.71
N ALA A 614 -14.77 -2.49 -21.02
CA ALA A 614 -14.86 -2.01 -19.64
C ALA A 614 -15.90 -0.88 -19.45
N ALA A 615 -16.06 0.00 -20.44
CA ALA A 615 -17.04 1.08 -20.38
C ALA A 615 -18.50 0.57 -20.33
N LEU A 616 -18.78 -0.61 -20.91
CA LEU A 616 -20.11 -1.24 -20.84
C LEU A 616 -20.35 -1.87 -19.47
N LEU A 617 -19.36 -2.53 -18.89
CA LEU A 617 -19.46 -3.12 -17.55
C LEU A 617 -19.69 -2.05 -16.47
N LEU A 618 -19.04 -0.90 -16.62
CA LEU A 618 -19.10 0.20 -15.65
C LEU A 618 -20.21 1.23 -15.97
N TYR A 619 -21.16 0.92 -16.83
CA TYR A 619 -22.20 1.87 -17.27
C TYR A 619 -23.06 2.40 -16.11
N LYS A 620 -23.40 1.54 -15.15
CA LYS A 620 -24.24 1.86 -13.98
C LYS A 620 -23.44 2.05 -12.69
N GLU A 621 -22.14 1.85 -12.73
CA GLU A 621 -21.32 1.97 -11.52
C GLU A 621 -20.99 3.44 -11.22
N HIS A 622 -21.19 3.82 -9.97
CA HIS A 622 -20.89 5.14 -9.44
C HIS A 622 -19.64 5.06 -8.55
N ASN A 623 -19.06 6.21 -8.25
CA ASN A 623 -17.90 6.31 -7.35
C ASN A 623 -16.65 5.56 -7.86
N LEU A 624 -16.27 5.81 -9.12
CA LEU A 624 -15.07 5.25 -9.74
C LEU A 624 -13.79 6.04 -9.43
N GLN A 625 -13.91 7.19 -8.77
CA GLN A 625 -12.78 8.04 -8.41
C GLN A 625 -12.01 7.42 -7.24
N ARG A 626 -10.79 6.97 -7.47
CA ARG A 626 -9.91 6.33 -6.49
C ARG A 626 -8.59 7.08 -6.31
N ALA A 627 -8.15 7.79 -7.34
CA ALA A 627 -6.90 8.51 -7.35
C ALA A 627 -7.12 10.03 -7.37
N LYS A 628 -6.08 10.78 -7.04
CA LYS A 628 -6.11 12.21 -6.75
C LYS A 628 -6.74 13.07 -7.84
N TRP A 629 -6.49 12.76 -9.11
CA TRP A 629 -6.94 13.56 -10.25
C TRP A 629 -8.08 12.91 -11.03
N ASP A 630 -8.68 11.84 -10.53
CA ASP A 630 -9.76 11.12 -11.21
C ASP A 630 -10.98 12.01 -11.46
N TRP A 631 -11.23 12.99 -10.60
CA TRP A 631 -12.29 14.00 -10.76
C TRP A 631 -12.13 14.86 -12.03
N ALA A 632 -10.90 14.96 -12.55
CA ALA A 632 -10.58 15.73 -13.75
C ALA A 632 -10.58 14.87 -15.03
N LEU A 633 -10.96 13.61 -14.96
CA LEU A 633 -11.08 12.72 -16.12
C LEU A 633 -12.47 12.81 -16.76
N PRO A 634 -12.57 12.80 -18.10
CA PRO A 634 -13.85 12.58 -18.76
C PRO A 634 -14.35 11.15 -18.45
N GLU A 635 -15.64 10.97 -18.40
CA GLU A 635 -16.31 9.72 -17.94
C GLU A 635 -15.74 8.46 -18.62
N ARG A 636 -15.56 8.49 -19.94
CA ARG A 636 -15.01 7.35 -20.68
C ARG A 636 -13.60 6.98 -20.22
N LEU A 637 -12.74 7.97 -20.07
CA LEU A 637 -11.35 7.74 -19.64
C LEU A 637 -11.27 7.34 -18.17
N LEU A 638 -12.15 7.86 -17.30
CA LEU A 638 -12.26 7.44 -15.91
C LEU A 638 -12.62 5.94 -15.83
N LYS A 639 -13.63 5.50 -16.58
CA LYS A 639 -14.02 4.08 -16.64
C LYS A 639 -12.88 3.20 -17.16
N MET A 640 -12.17 3.62 -18.20
CA MET A 640 -11.01 2.89 -18.73
C MET A 640 -9.87 2.81 -17.72
N SER A 641 -9.53 3.91 -17.05
CA SER A 641 -8.51 3.94 -16.01
C SER A 641 -8.87 3.02 -14.85
N PHE A 642 -10.09 3.12 -14.33
CA PHE A 642 -10.59 2.26 -13.27
C PHE A 642 -10.51 0.78 -13.66
N ALA A 643 -10.99 0.41 -14.82
CA ALA A 643 -11.00 -0.98 -15.27
C ALA A 643 -9.60 -1.57 -15.39
N THR A 644 -8.64 -0.84 -15.98
CA THR A 644 -7.27 -1.34 -16.13
C THR A 644 -6.54 -1.46 -14.79
N LEU A 645 -6.89 -0.66 -13.79
CA LEU A 645 -6.27 -0.69 -12.46
C LEU A 645 -6.92 -1.70 -11.51
N HIS A 646 -8.26 -1.83 -11.54
CA HIS A 646 -9.02 -2.53 -10.49
C HIS A 646 -9.73 -3.79 -10.96
N LEU A 647 -9.76 -4.09 -12.26
CA LEU A 647 -10.44 -5.28 -12.81
C LEU A 647 -9.46 -6.19 -13.55
N ASP A 648 -9.74 -7.50 -13.53
CA ASP A 648 -9.10 -8.48 -14.40
C ASP A 648 -10.17 -9.25 -15.20
N ILE A 649 -10.71 -8.54 -16.20
CA ILE A 649 -11.77 -9.08 -17.08
C ILE A 649 -11.24 -10.28 -17.88
N ALA A 650 -9.97 -10.26 -18.27
CA ALA A 650 -9.37 -11.33 -19.05
C ALA A 650 -9.28 -12.64 -18.24
N GLN A 651 -8.89 -12.57 -16.96
CA GLN A 651 -8.84 -13.74 -16.09
C GLN A 651 -10.25 -14.26 -15.78
N ALA A 652 -11.22 -13.39 -15.54
CA ALA A 652 -12.62 -13.75 -15.34
C ALA A 652 -13.19 -14.46 -16.57
N HIS A 653 -12.95 -13.94 -17.78
CA HIS A 653 -13.38 -14.55 -19.04
C HIS A 653 -12.72 -15.91 -19.28
N LYS A 654 -11.42 -16.01 -19.11
CA LYS A 654 -10.67 -17.27 -19.21
C LYS A 654 -11.22 -18.34 -18.27
N TRP A 655 -11.60 -17.93 -17.06
CA TRP A 655 -12.23 -18.84 -16.10
C TRP A 655 -13.59 -19.34 -16.62
N ALA A 656 -14.45 -18.44 -17.12
CA ALA A 656 -15.76 -18.80 -17.67
C ALA A 656 -15.63 -19.79 -18.85
N VAL A 657 -14.76 -19.49 -19.82
CA VAL A 657 -14.49 -20.40 -20.98
C VAL A 657 -14.04 -21.79 -20.53
N LYS A 658 -13.29 -21.89 -19.44
CA LYS A 658 -12.76 -23.18 -18.95
C LYS A 658 -13.79 -24.00 -18.16
N HIS A 659 -14.70 -23.36 -17.43
CA HIS A 659 -15.54 -24.02 -16.43
C HIS A 659 -17.04 -24.04 -16.79
N VAL A 660 -17.44 -23.32 -17.80
CA VAL A 660 -18.81 -23.33 -18.31
C VAL A 660 -18.85 -24.17 -19.59
N PRO A 661 -19.65 -25.24 -19.63
CA PRO A 661 -19.72 -26.17 -20.78
C PRO A 661 -20.32 -25.53 -22.04
#